data_a2bffdf4d7443086e966efb3f2052050
#
_entry.id   a2bffdf4d7443086e966efb3f2052050
#
_cell.length_a   1.000
_cell.length_b   1.000
_cell.length_c   1.000
_cell.angle_alpha   90.00
_cell.angle_beta   90.00
_cell.angle_gamma   90.00
#
_symmetry.space_group_name_H-M   'P 1'
#
loop_
_entity.id
_entity.type
_entity.pdbx_description
1 polymer ?
#
loop_
_entity_poly.entity_id
_entity_poly.type
_entity_poly.pdbx_seq_one_letter_code
_entity_poly.pdbx_strand_id
1 'polypeptide(L)'
;MPHPQPPIARRDAGSDPYAWLEERDAPEVLDYLKAENAYLDSELADQAGLRETLFEEIRGRIRETDLSLPSPWGPWLYYQRTTAGDEYPRHYRCPRPADGSLAVDEGAEQLLLDPNQLADGGFLSLGAFSISPDQSLLAYSLDTSGDEIYRLFVKDLASGAVQALPFDDCDGSLTWANDNRTLFFGELDDTHRPHKLYRHRLDEAGAELVFEEGDGRFFLHCYRSSSERQLILLLNSKTTSEAWVLDADQPQGTFRCLAPREEGHEYYPDHGRLDGRGLWLIRSNQAGINFALYQAEESRPTREHWQLRVAHDPQRTLEDVSLNAEAVILGLRDGGLPVIEVQPQGLPAYRVQLPDAAYSLYVQDSLEFDSPCVRLRYEALNRPAQVRQLNLADGTQTVLKQTPVEGPFDADAYASRRIWASSGDGTQVPVSLVARKEVLDGIAAGRPAPLYLYGYGAYGHSLDPWFSHARLSLLERGFVFAIAHVRGGGELGEAWYRAGKLEHKQNSFDDFIACAEHLLAEGYCRPEGLAISGGSAGGLLIGAVLNQRPQLFGAAIAEVPFVDVLNSMLNPDLPLTVTEYDEWGNPQEPEVHARIAAYAPYENVRAQDYPHLLVVAGYNDSRVQYWEAAKWVAKLRATRTDANLLLLKTDLGAGHGGMSGRYQGLKDVALEYAFLLKVLGLV
;
A
#
# COMPACT_ATOMS: atom_id res chain seq x y z
N MET A 1 34.99 1.63 -25.91
CA MET A 1 35.16 2.71 -24.93
C MET A 1 35.63 2.08 -23.63
N PRO A 2 36.40 2.74 -22.74
CA PRO A 2 36.73 2.15 -21.48
C PRO A 2 35.43 1.88 -20.71
N HIS A 3 35.37 0.78 -19.96
CA HIS A 3 34.21 0.44 -19.12
C HIS A 3 33.98 1.59 -18.13
N PRO A 4 32.76 2.08 -17.94
CA PRO A 4 32.49 3.14 -16.99
C PRO A 4 32.89 2.71 -15.59
N GLN A 5 33.47 3.63 -14.85
CA GLN A 5 33.80 3.36 -13.45
C GLN A 5 32.63 3.80 -12.55
N PRO A 6 32.31 3.02 -11.51
CA PRO A 6 31.26 3.40 -10.57
C PRO A 6 31.60 4.73 -9.89
N PRO A 7 30.60 5.60 -9.65
CA PRO A 7 30.79 6.80 -8.86
C PRO A 7 31.33 6.49 -7.47
N ILE A 8 32.27 7.30 -6.98
CA ILE A 8 32.84 7.16 -5.65
C ILE A 8 32.41 8.37 -4.82
N ALA A 9 31.58 8.13 -3.80
CA ALA A 9 31.16 9.14 -2.87
C ALA A 9 32.33 9.62 -2.01
N ARG A 10 32.39 10.95 -1.74
CA ARG A 10 33.31 11.54 -0.77
C ARG A 10 33.08 10.89 0.60
N ARG A 11 34.16 10.70 1.36
CA ARG A 11 34.10 10.23 2.75
C ARG A 11 34.55 11.35 3.65
N ASP A 12 33.67 11.86 4.47
CA ASP A 12 33.99 12.88 5.47
C ASP A 12 34.50 12.25 6.77
N ALA A 13 35.19 13.05 7.57
CA ALA A 13 35.59 12.62 8.90
C ALA A 13 34.38 12.71 9.85
N GLY A 14 34.12 11.62 10.58
CA GLY A 14 32.98 11.58 11.51
C GLY A 14 32.46 10.16 11.72
N SER A 15 31.42 10.05 12.53
CA SER A 15 30.71 8.79 12.78
C SER A 15 29.96 8.28 11.55
N ASP A 16 29.41 9.19 10.76
CA ASP A 16 28.79 8.91 9.47
C ASP A 16 29.55 9.63 8.34
N PRO A 17 30.38 8.90 7.57
CA PRO A 17 31.21 9.50 6.53
C PRO A 17 30.44 9.94 5.28
N TYR A 18 29.15 9.62 5.18
CA TYR A 18 28.29 9.94 4.04
C TYR A 18 27.13 10.87 4.40
N ALA A 19 27.10 11.43 5.61
CA ALA A 19 26.06 12.37 6.07
C ALA A 19 25.87 13.59 5.15
N TRP A 20 26.90 14.00 4.37
CA TRP A 20 26.80 15.09 3.40
C TRP A 20 25.75 14.83 2.30
N LEU A 21 25.36 13.58 2.06
CA LEU A 21 24.30 13.22 1.12
C LEU A 21 22.90 13.64 1.60
N GLU A 22 22.75 14.02 2.87
CA GLU A 22 21.51 14.54 3.44
C GLU A 22 21.27 16.02 3.06
N GLU A 23 22.31 16.74 2.60
CA GLU A 23 22.22 18.13 2.16
C GLU A 23 21.54 18.25 0.78
N ARG A 24 20.22 18.05 0.76
CA ARG A 24 19.37 17.86 -0.43
C ARG A 24 19.68 18.83 -1.58
N ASP A 25 19.81 20.14 -1.30
CA ASP A 25 19.96 21.18 -2.32
C ASP A 25 21.42 21.46 -2.69
N ALA A 26 22.37 20.74 -2.09
CA ALA A 26 23.79 20.91 -2.41
C ALA A 26 24.06 20.40 -3.84
N PRO A 27 24.69 21.22 -4.71
CA PRO A 27 24.98 20.80 -6.10
C PRO A 27 25.77 19.50 -6.20
N GLU A 28 26.68 19.24 -5.25
CA GLU A 28 27.49 18.02 -5.24
C GLU A 28 26.66 16.76 -4.95
N VAL A 29 25.56 16.87 -4.20
CA VAL A 29 24.62 15.75 -3.97
C VAL A 29 23.89 15.42 -5.25
N LEU A 30 23.33 16.42 -5.92
CA LEU A 30 22.65 16.23 -7.20
C LEU A 30 23.59 15.70 -8.29
N ASP A 31 24.82 16.17 -8.32
CA ASP A 31 25.83 15.68 -9.28
C ASP A 31 26.19 14.21 -9.01
N TYR A 32 26.30 13.82 -7.74
CA TYR A 32 26.55 12.44 -7.35
C TYR A 32 25.37 11.52 -7.77
N LEU A 33 24.11 11.89 -7.46
CA LEU A 33 22.94 11.12 -7.84
C LEU A 33 22.78 10.97 -9.36
N LYS A 34 23.05 12.06 -10.12
CA LYS A 34 23.08 12.02 -11.59
C LYS A 34 24.19 11.11 -12.13
N ALA A 35 25.36 11.10 -11.48
CA ALA A 35 26.46 10.21 -11.85
C ALA A 35 26.11 8.73 -11.61
N GLU A 36 25.39 8.40 -10.52
CA GLU A 36 24.87 7.06 -10.24
C GLU A 36 23.87 6.62 -11.32
N ASN A 37 22.93 7.49 -11.69
CA ASN A 37 21.98 7.21 -12.76
C ASN A 37 22.68 6.98 -14.10
N ALA A 38 23.69 7.80 -14.44
CA ALA A 38 24.47 7.62 -15.65
C ALA A 38 25.29 6.32 -15.63
N TYR A 39 25.82 5.93 -14.47
CA TYR A 39 26.50 4.65 -14.30
C TYR A 39 25.54 3.48 -14.52
N LEU A 40 24.36 3.49 -13.90
CA LEU A 40 23.31 2.50 -14.13
C LEU A 40 22.97 2.37 -15.62
N ASP A 41 22.71 3.50 -16.29
CA ASP A 41 22.37 3.50 -17.71
C ASP A 41 23.49 2.90 -18.58
N SER A 42 24.75 3.14 -18.24
CA SER A 42 25.88 2.57 -18.97
C SER A 42 26.06 1.07 -18.72
N GLU A 43 25.86 0.60 -17.48
CA GLU A 43 25.95 -0.83 -17.11
C GLU A 43 24.80 -1.66 -17.71
N LEU A 44 23.65 -1.04 -17.92
CA LEU A 44 22.48 -1.68 -18.54
C LEU A 44 22.27 -1.28 -20.01
N ALA A 45 23.23 -0.60 -20.64
CA ALA A 45 23.12 -0.15 -22.04
C ALA A 45 22.95 -1.32 -23.02
N ASP A 46 23.60 -2.44 -22.78
CA ASP A 46 23.47 -3.67 -23.56
C ASP A 46 22.08 -4.33 -23.41
N GLN A 47 21.31 -3.94 -22.40
CA GLN A 47 19.97 -4.43 -22.14
C GLN A 47 18.87 -3.49 -22.67
N ALA A 48 19.20 -2.43 -23.40
CA ALA A 48 18.21 -1.47 -23.91
C ALA A 48 17.13 -2.14 -24.78
N GLY A 49 17.52 -3.08 -25.64
CA GLY A 49 16.58 -3.85 -26.45
C GLY A 49 15.69 -4.79 -25.63
N LEU A 50 16.22 -5.40 -24.57
CA LEU A 50 15.44 -6.24 -23.66
C LEU A 50 14.46 -5.40 -22.83
N ARG A 51 14.88 -4.23 -22.33
CA ARG A 51 14.01 -3.29 -21.61
C ARG A 51 12.80 -2.88 -22.45
N GLU A 52 13.04 -2.51 -23.70
CA GLU A 52 11.97 -2.18 -24.65
C GLU A 52 11.05 -3.38 -24.91
N THR A 53 11.62 -4.56 -25.12
CA THR A 53 10.84 -5.80 -25.31
C THR A 53 9.96 -6.08 -24.10
N LEU A 54 10.50 -6.00 -22.88
CA LEU A 54 9.74 -6.21 -21.63
C LEU A 54 8.64 -5.16 -21.47
N PHE A 55 8.95 -3.89 -21.73
CA PHE A 55 7.96 -2.82 -21.67
C PHE A 55 6.79 -3.09 -22.63
N GLU A 56 7.08 -3.42 -23.91
CA GLU A 56 6.04 -3.70 -24.89
C GLU A 56 5.27 -5.01 -24.57
N GLU A 57 5.93 -6.04 -24.03
CA GLU A 57 5.25 -7.25 -23.55
C GLU A 57 4.26 -6.94 -22.41
N ILE A 58 4.69 -6.17 -21.42
CA ILE A 58 3.87 -5.81 -20.26
C ILE A 58 2.70 -4.94 -20.72
N ARG A 59 3.00 -3.89 -21.49
CA ARG A 59 2.01 -2.98 -22.07
C ARG A 59 1.01 -3.73 -22.95
N GLY A 60 1.48 -4.63 -23.79
CA GLY A 60 0.65 -5.41 -24.72
C GLY A 60 -0.34 -6.37 -24.03
N ARG A 61 -0.14 -6.68 -22.73
CA ARG A 61 -1.09 -7.45 -21.92
C ARG A 61 -2.17 -6.60 -21.27
N ILE A 62 -2.00 -5.28 -21.26
CA ILE A 62 -2.92 -4.34 -20.63
C ILE A 62 -3.88 -3.80 -21.69
N ARG A 63 -5.18 -3.84 -21.41
CA ARG A 63 -6.15 -3.11 -22.22
C ARG A 63 -6.01 -1.62 -21.96
N GLU A 64 -5.34 -0.91 -22.88
CA GLU A 64 -5.01 0.50 -22.70
C GLU A 64 -6.27 1.39 -22.69
N THR A 65 -7.27 1.06 -23.53
CA THR A 65 -8.58 1.73 -23.51
C THR A 65 -9.57 0.83 -22.81
N ASP A 66 -9.94 1.17 -21.60
CA ASP A 66 -10.88 0.40 -20.78
C ASP A 66 -11.77 1.32 -19.93
N LEU A 67 -12.92 0.80 -19.55
CA LEU A 67 -13.90 1.44 -18.69
C LEU A 67 -13.91 0.71 -17.34
N SER A 68 -13.77 1.42 -16.22
CA SER A 68 -14.01 0.79 -14.91
C SER A 68 -15.47 0.32 -14.79
N LEU A 69 -15.75 -0.61 -13.87
CA LEU A 69 -17.14 -0.96 -13.61
C LEU A 69 -17.86 0.26 -13.04
N PRO A 70 -18.97 0.74 -13.66
CA PRO A 70 -19.68 1.91 -13.17
C PRO A 70 -20.29 1.70 -11.78
N SER A 71 -20.21 2.70 -10.92
CA SER A 71 -20.78 2.73 -9.57
C SER A 71 -22.02 3.60 -9.54
N PRO A 72 -23.21 3.03 -9.23
CA PRO A 72 -24.45 3.80 -9.12
C PRO A 72 -24.45 4.63 -7.85
N TRP A 73 -24.91 5.90 -7.98
CA TRP A 73 -25.22 6.77 -6.86
C TRP A 73 -26.38 7.71 -7.26
N GLY A 74 -27.54 7.48 -6.70
CA GLY A 74 -28.75 8.22 -7.05
C GLY A 74 -29.04 8.17 -8.55
N PRO A 75 -29.15 9.32 -9.24
CA PRO A 75 -29.48 9.39 -10.67
C PRO A 75 -28.28 9.17 -11.60
N TRP A 76 -27.09 8.91 -11.08
CA TRP A 76 -25.86 8.84 -11.86
C TRP A 76 -25.17 7.49 -11.76
N LEU A 77 -24.37 7.17 -12.80
CA LEU A 77 -23.31 6.16 -12.81
C LEU A 77 -21.97 6.90 -12.85
N TYR A 78 -21.08 6.62 -11.88
CA TYR A 78 -19.72 7.14 -11.80
C TYR A 78 -18.72 6.11 -12.27
N TYR A 79 -17.76 6.49 -13.09
CA TYR A 79 -16.76 5.58 -13.64
C TYR A 79 -15.50 6.30 -14.09
N GLN A 80 -14.46 5.52 -14.33
CA GLN A 80 -13.20 5.96 -14.91
C GLN A 80 -13.04 5.34 -16.30
N ARG A 81 -12.41 6.09 -17.20
CA ARG A 81 -12.00 5.60 -18.52
C ARG A 81 -10.51 5.84 -18.70
N THR A 82 -9.76 4.78 -19.04
CA THR A 82 -8.40 4.89 -19.59
C THR A 82 -8.47 4.98 -21.11
N THR A 83 -7.55 5.69 -21.73
CA THR A 83 -7.42 5.80 -23.19
C THR A 83 -5.97 5.48 -23.55
N ALA A 84 -5.75 4.81 -24.67
CA ALA A 84 -4.41 4.51 -25.14
C ALA A 84 -3.59 5.81 -25.29
N GLY A 85 -2.39 5.80 -24.70
CA GLY A 85 -1.47 6.95 -24.68
C GLY A 85 -1.66 7.91 -23.50
N ASP A 86 -2.74 7.80 -22.73
CA ASP A 86 -2.94 8.61 -21.51
C ASP A 86 -2.22 7.96 -20.31
N GLU A 87 -1.60 8.76 -19.48
CA GLU A 87 -0.95 8.29 -18.25
C GLU A 87 -1.94 8.02 -17.11
N TYR A 88 -3.04 8.75 -17.07
CA TYR A 88 -4.04 8.71 -15.99
C TYR A 88 -5.43 8.38 -16.51
N PRO A 89 -6.29 7.72 -15.71
CA PRO A 89 -7.70 7.58 -16.03
C PRO A 89 -8.43 8.91 -15.91
N ARG A 90 -9.38 9.16 -16.82
CA ARG A 90 -10.34 10.26 -16.73
C ARG A 90 -11.54 9.83 -15.91
N HIS A 91 -12.10 10.76 -15.14
CA HIS A 91 -13.28 10.52 -14.30
C HIS A 91 -14.53 11.08 -14.97
N TYR A 92 -15.56 10.26 -15.04
CA TYR A 92 -16.83 10.57 -15.70
C TYR A 92 -18.03 10.22 -14.83
N ARG A 93 -19.17 10.80 -15.18
CA ARG A 93 -20.50 10.30 -14.82
C ARG A 93 -21.44 10.36 -16.01
N CYS A 94 -22.46 9.50 -16.01
CA CYS A 94 -23.58 9.60 -16.96
C CYS A 94 -24.91 9.33 -16.23
N PRO A 95 -26.07 9.74 -16.80
CA PRO A 95 -27.36 9.39 -16.22
C PRO A 95 -27.52 7.87 -16.06
N ARG A 96 -28.04 7.45 -14.90
CA ARG A 96 -28.34 6.05 -14.62
C ARG A 96 -29.50 5.56 -15.48
N PRO A 97 -29.38 4.45 -16.21
CA PRO A 97 -30.48 3.87 -16.98
C PRO A 97 -31.69 3.55 -16.11
N ALA A 98 -32.90 3.78 -16.64
CA ALA A 98 -34.16 3.57 -15.93
C ALA A 98 -34.42 2.07 -15.60
N ASP A 99 -33.80 1.14 -16.34
CA ASP A 99 -33.86 -0.30 -16.09
C ASP A 99 -32.92 -0.76 -14.97
N GLY A 100 -32.15 0.16 -14.37
CA GLY A 100 -31.19 -0.14 -13.31
C GLY A 100 -29.92 -0.80 -13.79
N SER A 101 -29.70 -0.95 -15.10
CA SER A 101 -28.46 -1.51 -15.65
C SER A 101 -27.26 -0.58 -15.40
N LEU A 102 -26.06 -1.14 -15.55
CA LEU A 102 -24.80 -0.37 -15.47
C LEU A 102 -24.29 0.05 -16.86
N ALA A 103 -25.18 0.10 -17.86
CA ALA A 103 -24.83 0.52 -19.21
C ALA A 103 -24.52 2.03 -19.25
N VAL A 104 -23.36 2.37 -19.79
CA VAL A 104 -22.91 3.75 -19.94
C VAL A 104 -23.44 4.33 -21.24
N ASP A 105 -24.10 5.49 -21.16
CA ASP A 105 -24.47 6.29 -22.33
C ASP A 105 -23.35 7.32 -22.61
N GLU A 106 -22.46 6.97 -23.53
CA GLU A 106 -21.34 7.84 -23.92
C GLU A 106 -21.79 9.17 -24.54
N GLY A 107 -23.00 9.22 -25.10
CA GLY A 107 -23.57 10.45 -25.65
C GLY A 107 -24.06 11.45 -24.60
N ALA A 108 -24.29 10.98 -23.36
CA ALA A 108 -24.76 11.78 -22.23
C ALA A 108 -23.74 11.85 -21.08
N GLU A 109 -22.49 11.40 -21.31
CA GLU A 109 -21.45 11.44 -20.27
C GLU A 109 -20.95 12.85 -19.98
N GLN A 110 -20.62 13.08 -18.73
CA GLN A 110 -19.99 14.32 -18.24
C GLN A 110 -18.60 14.00 -17.72
N LEU A 111 -17.58 14.69 -18.27
CA LEU A 111 -16.21 14.66 -17.76
C LEU A 111 -16.14 15.45 -16.44
N LEU A 112 -15.80 14.75 -15.36
CA LEU A 112 -15.65 15.33 -14.03
C LEU A 112 -14.24 15.86 -13.80
N LEU A 113 -13.22 15.05 -14.13
CA LEU A 113 -11.81 15.40 -13.97
C LEU A 113 -10.97 14.70 -15.05
N ASP A 114 -10.01 15.44 -15.63
CA ASP A 114 -8.98 14.90 -16.51
C ASP A 114 -7.60 15.12 -15.90
N PRO A 115 -7.06 14.13 -15.18
CA PRO A 115 -5.73 14.25 -14.58
C PRO A 115 -4.62 14.42 -15.61
N ASN A 116 -4.79 13.97 -16.86
CA ASN A 116 -3.78 14.14 -17.92
C ASN A 116 -3.57 15.62 -18.28
N GLN A 117 -4.66 16.41 -18.28
CA GLN A 117 -4.56 17.87 -18.50
C GLN A 117 -3.94 18.58 -17.30
N LEU A 118 -4.18 18.08 -16.07
CA LEU A 118 -3.68 18.69 -14.84
C LEU A 118 -2.20 18.40 -14.64
N ALA A 119 -1.73 17.22 -15.04
CA ALA A 119 -0.32 16.83 -14.95
C ALA A 119 0.59 17.62 -15.89
N ASP A 120 0.07 18.06 -17.06
CA ASP A 120 0.82 18.78 -18.10
C ASP A 120 2.21 18.15 -18.39
N GLY A 121 2.27 16.81 -18.33
CA GLY A 121 3.48 16.02 -18.53
C GLY A 121 4.42 15.93 -17.31
N GLY A 122 4.05 16.52 -16.17
CA GLY A 122 4.77 16.42 -14.90
C GLY A 122 4.22 15.31 -13.99
N PHE A 123 4.73 15.30 -12.75
CA PHE A 123 4.20 14.44 -11.69
C PHE A 123 2.78 14.89 -11.29
N LEU A 124 1.90 13.94 -11.04
CA LEU A 124 0.57 14.18 -10.48
C LEU A 124 0.13 13.01 -9.61
N SER A 125 -0.26 13.31 -8.39
CA SER A 125 -1.01 12.39 -7.51
C SER A 125 -2.34 13.02 -7.16
N LEU A 126 -3.43 12.27 -7.35
CA LEU A 126 -4.78 12.64 -6.93
C LEU A 126 -5.00 12.08 -5.52
N GLY A 127 -5.07 12.95 -4.50
CA GLY A 127 -5.32 12.56 -3.12
C GLY A 127 -6.80 12.24 -2.90
N ALA A 128 -7.64 13.27 -2.82
CA ALA A 128 -9.09 13.11 -2.71
C ALA A 128 -9.80 13.32 -4.06
N PHE A 129 -10.91 12.61 -4.24
CA PHE A 129 -11.93 12.82 -5.25
C PHE A 129 -13.30 12.64 -4.59
N SER A 130 -13.91 13.72 -4.13
CA SER A 130 -15.09 13.70 -3.27
C SER A 130 -16.22 14.53 -3.88
N ILE A 131 -17.31 13.86 -4.25
CA ILE A 131 -18.52 14.50 -4.77
C ILE A 131 -19.38 14.99 -3.60
N SER A 132 -19.96 16.19 -3.70
CA SER A 132 -20.92 16.71 -2.69
C SER A 132 -22.17 15.82 -2.59
N PRO A 133 -22.84 15.75 -1.43
CA PRO A 133 -24.06 14.93 -1.25
C PRO A 133 -25.17 15.19 -2.26
N ASP A 134 -25.35 16.45 -2.71
CA ASP A 134 -26.30 16.81 -3.77
C ASP A 134 -25.78 16.58 -5.19
N GLN A 135 -24.53 16.13 -5.31
CA GLN A 135 -23.85 15.79 -6.56
C GLN A 135 -23.66 16.97 -7.53
N SER A 136 -23.65 18.19 -6.99
CA SER A 136 -23.44 19.43 -7.77
C SER A 136 -21.97 19.87 -7.83
N LEU A 137 -21.16 19.50 -6.84
CA LEU A 137 -19.77 19.89 -6.70
C LEU A 137 -18.83 18.67 -6.63
N LEU A 138 -17.59 18.87 -7.07
CA LEU A 138 -16.47 17.94 -6.87
C LEU A 138 -15.38 18.66 -6.08
N ALA A 139 -15.04 18.17 -4.90
CA ALA A 139 -13.82 18.53 -4.19
C ALA A 139 -12.71 17.52 -4.52
N TYR A 140 -11.52 18.01 -4.80
CA TYR A 140 -10.38 17.16 -5.09
C TYR A 140 -9.07 17.80 -4.64
N SER A 141 -8.04 16.98 -4.44
CA SER A 141 -6.72 17.41 -4.01
C SER A 141 -5.63 16.85 -4.91
N LEU A 142 -4.57 17.64 -5.13
CA LEU A 142 -3.47 17.29 -6.03
C LEU A 142 -2.13 17.53 -5.35
N ASP A 143 -1.25 16.52 -5.43
CA ASP A 143 0.19 16.68 -5.27
C ASP A 143 0.83 16.66 -6.66
N THR A 144 1.68 17.66 -6.93
CA THR A 144 2.37 17.83 -8.22
C THR A 144 3.90 17.71 -8.12
N SER A 145 4.40 17.31 -6.94
CA SER A 145 5.83 17.19 -6.62
C SER A 145 6.24 15.78 -6.20
N GLY A 146 5.33 15.01 -5.62
CA GLY A 146 5.59 13.68 -5.07
C GLY A 146 6.02 13.71 -3.59
N ASP A 147 5.87 14.86 -2.91
CA ASP A 147 6.18 15.04 -1.51
C ASP A 147 4.99 14.80 -0.57
N GLU A 148 3.83 14.41 -1.14
CA GLU A 148 2.58 14.17 -0.42
C GLU A 148 1.99 15.40 0.29
N ILE A 149 2.33 16.61 -0.19
CA ILE A 149 1.68 17.87 0.20
C ILE A 149 0.68 18.27 -0.88
N TYR A 150 -0.58 18.43 -0.49
CA TYR A 150 -1.67 18.56 -1.45
C TYR A 150 -2.25 19.98 -1.47
N ARG A 151 -2.63 20.42 -2.67
CA ARG A 151 -3.48 21.59 -2.89
C ARG A 151 -4.92 21.16 -3.11
N LEU A 152 -5.84 21.94 -2.55
CA LEU A 152 -7.27 21.64 -2.53
C LEU A 152 -8.03 22.45 -3.57
N PHE A 153 -9.01 21.82 -4.24
CA PHE A 153 -9.81 22.43 -5.29
C PHE A 153 -11.27 22.05 -5.15
N VAL A 154 -12.16 22.94 -5.58
CA VAL A 154 -13.60 22.67 -5.75
C VAL A 154 -14.02 23.02 -7.16
N LYS A 155 -14.72 22.10 -7.83
CA LYS A 155 -15.27 22.27 -9.17
C LYS A 155 -16.78 22.25 -9.12
N ASP A 156 -17.42 23.27 -9.69
CA ASP A 156 -18.85 23.25 -9.97
C ASP A 156 -19.12 22.40 -11.22
N LEU A 157 -19.91 21.35 -11.07
CA LEU A 157 -20.11 20.35 -12.12
C LEU A 157 -21.05 20.82 -13.23
N ALA A 158 -21.87 21.87 -13.00
CA ALA A 158 -22.76 22.43 -14.02
C ALA A 158 -22.03 23.40 -14.92
N SER A 159 -21.26 24.32 -14.34
CA SER A 159 -20.53 25.36 -15.09
C SER A 159 -19.13 24.92 -15.53
N GLY A 160 -18.53 23.92 -14.84
CA GLY A 160 -17.13 23.53 -14.99
C GLY A 160 -16.13 24.48 -14.32
N ALA A 161 -16.59 25.51 -13.61
CA ALA A 161 -15.74 26.46 -12.92
C ALA A 161 -14.97 25.76 -11.79
N VAL A 162 -13.66 26.02 -11.68
CA VAL A 162 -12.77 25.48 -10.66
C VAL A 162 -12.27 26.60 -9.77
N GLN A 163 -12.36 26.40 -8.47
CA GLN A 163 -11.81 27.26 -7.43
C GLN A 163 -10.70 26.52 -6.70
N ALA A 164 -9.47 27.06 -6.68
CA ALA A 164 -8.44 26.63 -5.76
C ALA A 164 -8.76 27.19 -4.37
N LEU A 165 -8.65 26.35 -3.34
CA LEU A 165 -8.79 26.78 -1.95
C LEU A 165 -7.46 27.35 -1.47
N PRO A 166 -7.47 28.44 -0.67
CA PRO A 166 -6.25 29.14 -0.26
C PRO A 166 -5.60 28.51 0.99
N PHE A 167 -5.41 27.18 0.97
CA PHE A 167 -4.81 26.43 2.07
C PHE A 167 -3.60 25.68 1.56
N ASP A 168 -2.50 25.81 2.28
CA ASP A 168 -1.25 25.11 2.02
C ASP A 168 -1.06 23.99 3.06
N ASP A 169 -0.07 23.13 2.85
CA ASP A 169 0.34 22.05 3.76
C ASP A 169 -0.80 21.06 4.13
N CYS A 170 -1.68 20.76 3.17
CA CYS A 170 -2.79 19.85 3.39
C CYS A 170 -2.38 18.40 3.18
N ASP A 171 -2.99 17.48 3.96
CA ASP A 171 -2.79 16.02 3.88
C ASP A 171 -3.49 15.37 2.67
N GLY A 172 -4.22 16.15 1.89
CA GLY A 172 -4.97 15.69 0.73
C GLY A 172 -6.36 15.15 1.04
N SER A 173 -6.75 14.96 2.28
CA SER A 173 -8.10 14.51 2.65
C SER A 173 -9.15 15.61 2.48
N LEU A 174 -10.36 15.24 2.07
CA LEU A 174 -11.51 16.17 1.90
C LEU A 174 -12.81 15.46 2.22
N THR A 175 -13.54 15.96 3.21
CA THR A 175 -14.80 15.38 3.66
C THR A 175 -15.93 16.41 3.64
N TRP A 176 -17.00 16.12 2.88
CA TRP A 176 -18.18 16.96 2.81
C TRP A 176 -19.09 16.78 4.02
N ALA A 177 -19.65 17.88 4.52
CA ALA A 177 -20.87 17.85 5.31
C ALA A 177 -22.12 17.76 4.41
N ASN A 178 -23.29 17.50 5.01
CA ASN A 178 -24.55 17.33 4.25
C ASN A 178 -25.15 18.65 3.74
N ASP A 179 -24.63 19.81 4.16
CA ASP A 179 -25.06 21.12 3.69
C ASP A 179 -24.54 21.48 2.29
N ASN A 180 -23.71 20.62 1.66
CA ASN A 180 -23.09 20.82 0.34
C ASN A 180 -22.21 22.09 0.22
N ARG A 181 -21.76 22.64 1.34
CA ARG A 181 -21.00 23.89 1.40
C ARG A 181 -19.82 23.83 2.35
N THR A 182 -19.87 22.92 3.32
CA THR A 182 -18.83 22.76 4.34
C THR A 182 -17.95 21.58 4.03
N LEU A 183 -16.64 21.83 3.96
CA LEU A 183 -15.58 20.83 3.82
C LEU A 183 -14.75 20.75 5.10
N PHE A 184 -14.32 19.54 5.42
CA PHE A 184 -13.31 19.26 6.44
C PHE A 184 -12.05 18.76 5.76
N PHE A 185 -10.88 19.23 6.22
CA PHE A 185 -9.57 18.83 5.69
C PHE A 185 -8.51 18.87 6.77
N GLY A 186 -7.46 18.07 6.60
CA GLY A 186 -6.30 18.01 7.49
C GLY A 186 -5.17 18.92 7.07
N GLU A 187 -4.48 19.52 8.06
CA GLU A 187 -3.21 20.23 7.89
C GLU A 187 -2.07 19.37 8.44
N LEU A 188 -0.98 19.29 7.68
CA LEU A 188 0.27 18.64 8.06
C LEU A 188 1.09 19.52 8.99
N ASP A 189 1.83 18.93 9.93
CA ASP A 189 2.92 19.59 10.62
C ASP A 189 4.25 19.44 9.85
N ASP A 190 5.31 20.04 10.39
CA ASP A 190 6.65 20.01 9.78
C ASP A 190 7.22 18.58 9.61
N THR A 191 6.61 17.57 10.27
CA THR A 191 6.96 16.16 10.16
C THR A 191 6.01 15.36 9.26
N HIS A 192 5.25 16.02 8.39
CA HIS A 192 4.25 15.45 7.48
C HIS A 192 3.14 14.64 8.18
N ARG A 193 2.85 14.99 9.44
CA ARG A 193 1.78 14.37 10.21
C ARG A 193 0.52 15.23 10.14
N PRO A 194 -0.64 14.72 9.68
CA PRO A 194 -1.91 15.41 9.80
C PRO A 194 -2.27 15.56 11.29
N HIS A 195 -2.26 16.80 11.79
CA HIS A 195 -2.41 17.09 13.21
C HIS A 195 -3.50 18.10 13.54
N LYS A 196 -3.98 18.85 12.55
CA LYS A 196 -5.11 19.78 12.71
C LYS A 196 -6.22 19.45 11.73
N LEU A 197 -7.46 19.53 12.20
CA LEU A 197 -8.66 19.46 11.37
C LEU A 197 -9.26 20.86 11.24
N TYR A 198 -9.44 21.29 10.02
CA TYR A 198 -10.12 22.53 9.68
C TYR A 198 -11.50 22.28 9.09
N ARG A 199 -12.39 23.25 9.31
CA ARG A 199 -13.70 23.37 8.70
C ARG A 199 -13.73 24.63 7.84
N HIS A 200 -14.06 24.48 6.55
CA HIS A 200 -14.15 25.57 5.60
C HIS A 200 -15.53 25.60 4.95
N ARG A 201 -16.16 26.78 4.92
CA ARG A 201 -17.36 27.01 4.12
C ARG A 201 -16.96 27.70 2.82
N LEU A 202 -17.50 27.21 1.71
CA LEU A 202 -17.14 27.69 0.37
C LEU A 202 -17.50 29.17 0.12
N ASP A 203 -18.43 29.76 0.89
CA ASP A 203 -18.81 31.15 0.83
C ASP A 203 -18.00 32.06 1.78
N GLU A 204 -17.01 31.52 2.49
CA GLU A 204 -16.14 32.22 3.42
C GLU A 204 -14.67 32.25 2.91
N ALA A 205 -13.92 33.27 3.30
CA ALA A 205 -12.52 33.42 2.84
C ALA A 205 -11.51 32.58 3.61
N GLY A 206 -11.86 32.06 4.79
CA GLY A 206 -10.96 31.32 5.68
C GLY A 206 -11.53 29.99 6.13
N ALA A 207 -10.76 29.26 6.92
CA ALA A 207 -11.18 28.05 7.59
C ALA A 207 -11.08 28.20 9.11
N GLU A 208 -11.93 27.48 9.83
CA GLU A 208 -11.94 27.42 11.29
C GLU A 208 -11.21 26.16 11.75
N LEU A 209 -10.25 26.31 12.65
CA LEU A 209 -9.63 25.18 13.35
C LEU A 209 -10.65 24.55 14.29
N VAL A 210 -11.02 23.28 14.07
CA VAL A 210 -12.01 22.57 14.89
C VAL A 210 -11.40 21.51 15.79
N PHE A 211 -10.20 21.04 15.48
CA PHE A 211 -9.47 20.11 16.32
C PHE A 211 -7.96 20.22 16.09
N GLU A 212 -7.17 20.02 17.16
CA GLU A 212 -5.70 19.96 17.10
C GLU A 212 -5.20 18.79 17.96
N GLU A 213 -4.40 17.90 17.39
CA GLU A 213 -3.76 16.77 18.06
C GLU A 213 -2.33 17.12 18.45
N GLY A 214 -2.11 17.27 19.75
CA GLY A 214 -0.81 17.66 20.29
C GLY A 214 0.17 16.52 20.54
N ASP A 215 -0.27 15.26 20.54
CA ASP A 215 0.63 14.10 20.71
C ASP A 215 1.21 13.70 19.35
N GLY A 216 2.52 13.87 19.19
CA GLY A 216 3.24 13.58 17.94
C GLY A 216 3.15 12.14 17.44
N ARG A 217 2.65 11.21 18.25
CA ARG A 217 2.43 9.81 17.83
C ARG A 217 1.13 9.59 17.04
N PHE A 218 0.18 10.53 17.12
CA PHE A 218 -1.16 10.36 16.57
C PHE A 218 -1.33 11.11 15.25
N PHE A 219 -1.91 10.42 14.29
CA PHE A 219 -2.49 11.00 13.09
C PHE A 219 -3.96 11.33 13.32
N LEU A 220 -4.51 12.27 12.54
CA LEU A 220 -5.94 12.51 12.50
C LEU A 220 -6.51 12.27 11.09
N HIS A 221 -7.71 11.71 11.04
CA HIS A 221 -8.45 11.49 9.79
C HIS A 221 -9.93 11.81 10.02
N CYS A 222 -10.54 12.56 9.10
CA CYS A 222 -11.97 12.82 9.14
C CYS A 222 -12.65 12.12 7.96
N TYR A 223 -13.71 11.34 8.22
CA TYR A 223 -14.45 10.61 7.20
C TYR A 223 -15.95 10.54 7.52
N ARG A 224 -16.74 10.17 6.51
CA ARG A 224 -18.18 9.97 6.66
C ARG A 224 -18.49 8.55 7.10
N SER A 225 -19.46 8.39 8.00
CA SER A 225 -19.99 7.08 8.36
C SER A 225 -20.76 6.44 7.18
N SER A 226 -20.95 5.12 7.21
CA SER A 226 -21.72 4.37 6.20
C SER A 226 -23.13 4.90 6.00
N SER A 227 -23.77 5.45 7.04
CA SER A 227 -25.08 6.09 6.93
C SER A 227 -25.05 7.49 6.32
N GLU A 228 -23.87 8.06 6.10
CA GLU A 228 -23.63 9.46 5.71
C GLU A 228 -24.17 10.52 6.69
N ARG A 229 -24.64 10.10 7.89
CA ARG A 229 -25.23 10.99 8.89
C ARG A 229 -24.23 11.51 9.91
N GLN A 230 -23.07 10.87 10.03
CA GLN A 230 -22.05 11.26 10.99
C GLN A 230 -20.72 11.54 10.27
N LEU A 231 -20.04 12.58 10.72
CA LEU A 231 -18.62 12.78 10.46
C LEU A 231 -17.85 12.19 11.62
N ILE A 232 -16.87 11.36 11.33
CA ILE A 232 -16.04 10.69 12.30
C ILE A 232 -14.63 11.24 12.17
N LEU A 233 -14.13 11.84 13.26
CA LEU A 233 -12.72 12.22 13.41
C LEU A 233 -12.04 11.10 14.19
N LEU A 234 -11.16 10.38 13.54
CA LEU A 234 -10.35 9.32 14.12
C LEU A 234 -8.94 9.85 14.40
N LEU A 235 -8.47 9.66 15.61
CA LEU A 235 -7.10 9.89 16.05
C LEU A 235 -6.47 8.54 16.32
N ASN A 236 -5.35 8.22 15.68
CA ASN A 236 -4.72 6.92 15.89
C ASN A 236 -3.19 6.99 15.84
N SER A 237 -2.56 6.28 16.79
CA SER A 237 -1.18 5.83 16.70
C SER A 237 -1.13 4.41 16.12
N LYS A 238 0.00 3.75 16.17
CA LYS A 238 0.14 2.33 15.76
C LYS A 238 -0.56 1.36 16.71
N THR A 239 -0.90 1.78 17.94
CA THR A 239 -1.39 0.88 19.01
C THR A 239 -2.59 1.43 19.79
N THR A 240 -2.99 2.67 19.54
CA THR A 240 -4.03 3.36 20.32
C THR A 240 -4.89 4.21 19.40
N SER A 241 -6.20 4.23 19.63
CA SER A 241 -7.10 5.10 18.88
C SER A 241 -8.09 5.86 19.78
N GLU A 242 -8.63 6.96 19.24
CA GLU A 242 -9.70 7.76 19.83
C GLU A 242 -10.59 8.29 18.71
N ALA A 243 -11.90 8.23 18.87
CA ALA A 243 -12.82 8.72 17.86
C ALA A 243 -13.77 9.79 18.41
N TRP A 244 -13.99 10.81 17.60
CA TRP A 244 -14.92 11.90 17.84
C TRP A 244 -15.96 11.97 16.73
N VAL A 245 -17.16 12.41 17.01
CA VAL A 245 -18.26 12.41 16.05
C VAL A 245 -18.98 13.73 16.03
N LEU A 246 -19.45 14.09 14.82
CA LEU A 246 -20.26 15.28 14.54
C LEU A 246 -21.42 14.89 13.62
N ASP A 247 -22.60 15.41 13.89
CA ASP A 247 -23.76 15.29 12.99
C ASP A 247 -23.45 15.99 11.65
N ALA A 248 -23.47 15.22 10.56
CA ALA A 248 -23.16 15.75 9.21
C ALA A 248 -24.17 16.77 8.69
N ASP A 249 -25.41 16.79 9.25
CA ASP A 249 -26.44 17.79 8.97
C ASP A 249 -26.24 19.09 9.78
N GLN A 250 -25.34 19.06 10.77
CA GLN A 250 -25.04 20.21 11.64
C GLN A 250 -23.53 20.49 11.68
N PRO A 251 -22.92 20.82 10.53
CA PRO A 251 -21.47 20.92 10.41
C PRO A 251 -20.85 22.04 11.26
N GLN A 252 -21.66 23.00 11.77
CA GLN A 252 -21.22 24.05 12.68
C GLN A 252 -21.21 23.61 14.15
N GLY A 253 -21.62 22.38 14.44
CA GLY A 253 -21.57 21.78 15.77
C GLY A 253 -20.15 21.52 16.26
N THR A 254 -20.05 20.92 17.44
CA THR A 254 -18.79 20.51 18.07
C THR A 254 -18.66 19.01 18.04
N PHE A 255 -17.50 18.48 17.68
CA PHE A 255 -17.18 17.08 17.78
C PHE A 255 -17.27 16.59 19.23
N ARG A 256 -17.81 15.38 19.42
CA ARG A 256 -17.97 14.73 20.72
C ARG A 256 -17.19 13.42 20.75
N CYS A 257 -16.37 13.22 21.78
CA CYS A 257 -15.61 11.99 21.97
C CYS A 257 -16.56 10.81 22.25
N LEU A 258 -16.34 9.67 21.59
CA LEU A 258 -17.06 8.43 21.85
C LEU A 258 -16.48 7.68 23.05
N ALA A 259 -15.18 7.54 23.11
CA ALA A 259 -14.44 6.98 24.22
C ALA A 259 -13.04 7.61 24.26
N PRO A 260 -12.61 8.17 25.40
CA PRO A 260 -11.25 8.69 25.54
C PRO A 260 -10.22 7.60 25.30
N ARG A 261 -9.06 7.99 24.73
CA ARG A 261 -7.95 7.06 24.47
C ARG A 261 -7.42 6.42 25.77
N GLU A 262 -7.08 5.16 25.66
CA GLU A 262 -6.34 4.39 26.67
C GLU A 262 -5.18 3.71 25.95
N GLU A 263 -3.97 3.78 26.48
CA GLU A 263 -2.78 3.21 25.88
C GLU A 263 -2.98 1.72 25.54
N GLY A 264 -2.73 1.35 24.29
CA GLY A 264 -2.93 -0.02 23.78
C GLY A 264 -4.38 -0.38 23.44
N HIS A 265 -5.33 0.52 23.64
CA HIS A 265 -6.72 0.30 23.25
C HIS A 265 -7.00 0.94 21.87
N GLU A 266 -7.33 0.08 20.93
CA GLU A 266 -7.75 0.46 19.60
C GLU A 266 -9.25 0.20 19.42
N TYR A 267 -9.97 1.19 18.87
CA TYR A 267 -11.34 1.02 18.43
C TYR A 267 -11.66 1.88 17.22
N TYR A 268 -12.51 1.36 16.36
CA TYR A 268 -12.88 1.93 15.07
C TYR A 268 -14.38 1.89 14.93
N PRO A 269 -15.09 3.04 15.10
CA PRO A 269 -16.52 3.10 15.00
C PRO A 269 -17.00 3.32 13.57
N ASP A 270 -18.18 2.77 13.25
CA ASP A 270 -18.98 3.18 12.11
C ASP A 270 -20.44 3.33 12.53
N HIS A 271 -21.17 4.21 11.84
CA HIS A 271 -22.59 4.45 12.09
C HIS A 271 -23.41 4.07 10.86
N GLY A 272 -24.52 3.37 11.09
CA GLY A 272 -25.46 3.01 10.05
C GLY A 272 -26.85 2.70 10.58
N ARG A 273 -27.64 2.01 9.77
CA ARG A 273 -28.99 1.56 10.12
C ARG A 273 -29.14 0.09 9.85
N LEU A 274 -29.73 -0.63 10.81
CA LEU A 274 -30.10 -2.02 10.68
C LEU A 274 -31.54 -2.17 11.18
N ASP A 275 -32.43 -2.85 10.45
CA ASP A 275 -33.87 -2.90 10.76
C ASP A 275 -34.52 -1.50 10.89
N GLY A 276 -34.06 -0.54 10.11
CA GLY A 276 -34.52 0.85 10.18
C GLY A 276 -34.10 1.61 11.44
N ARG A 277 -33.30 1.01 12.31
CA ARG A 277 -32.79 1.62 13.55
C ARG A 277 -31.36 2.05 13.39
N GLY A 278 -31.05 3.30 13.78
CA GLY A 278 -29.68 3.79 13.85
C GLY A 278 -28.88 3.06 14.92
N LEU A 279 -27.64 2.67 14.59
CA LEU A 279 -26.72 2.02 15.51
C LEU A 279 -25.29 2.37 15.17
N TRP A 280 -24.44 2.22 16.18
CA TRP A 280 -22.99 2.21 16.04
C TRP A 280 -22.49 0.77 16.02
N LEU A 281 -21.57 0.46 15.13
CA LEU A 281 -20.71 -0.72 15.18
C LEU A 281 -19.32 -0.28 15.56
N ILE A 282 -18.71 -0.97 16.51
CA ILE A 282 -17.38 -0.63 17.01
C ILE A 282 -16.51 -1.88 17.01
N ARG A 283 -15.54 -1.92 16.10
CA ARG A 283 -14.47 -2.90 16.13
C ARG A 283 -13.47 -2.48 17.20
N SER A 284 -13.18 -3.33 18.19
CA SER A 284 -12.30 -2.96 19.31
C SER A 284 -11.50 -4.15 19.82
N ASN A 285 -10.25 -3.88 20.25
CA ASN A 285 -9.35 -4.87 20.84
C ASN A 285 -9.50 -5.01 22.37
N GLN A 286 -10.50 -4.37 23.00
CA GLN A 286 -10.70 -4.44 24.47
C GLN A 286 -10.93 -5.85 25.01
N ALA A 287 -11.45 -6.79 24.19
CA ALA A 287 -11.68 -8.19 24.59
C ALA A 287 -10.52 -9.11 24.17
N GLY A 288 -9.57 -8.64 23.37
CA GLY A 288 -8.42 -9.40 22.91
C GLY A 288 -7.82 -8.83 21.64
N ILE A 289 -6.56 -9.16 21.39
CA ILE A 289 -5.73 -8.53 20.36
C ILE A 289 -6.24 -8.68 18.92
N ASN A 290 -6.99 -9.76 18.62
CA ASN A 290 -7.55 -10.00 17.29
C ASN A 290 -8.91 -9.32 17.08
N PHE A 291 -9.26 -8.35 17.94
CA PHE A 291 -10.48 -7.57 17.91
C PHE A 291 -11.78 -8.37 18.15
N ALA A 292 -12.79 -7.66 18.53
CA ALA A 292 -14.19 -8.08 18.67
C ALA A 292 -15.08 -6.98 18.07
N LEU A 293 -16.33 -7.31 17.76
CA LEU A 293 -17.30 -6.34 17.30
C LEU A 293 -18.30 -6.05 18.43
N TYR A 294 -18.48 -4.78 18.70
CA TYR A 294 -19.50 -4.26 19.61
C TYR A 294 -20.54 -3.47 18.81
N GLN A 295 -21.70 -3.30 19.42
CA GLN A 295 -22.74 -2.42 18.93
C GLN A 295 -23.25 -1.51 20.07
N ALA A 296 -23.72 -0.33 19.68
CA ALA A 296 -24.38 0.60 20.59
C ALA A 296 -25.59 1.26 19.91
N GLU A 297 -26.59 1.68 20.72
CA GLU A 297 -27.70 2.47 20.20
C GLU A 297 -27.22 3.84 19.69
N GLU A 298 -27.83 4.37 18.64
CA GLU A 298 -27.48 5.68 18.06
C GLU A 298 -27.44 6.79 19.12
N SER A 299 -28.39 6.78 20.06
CA SER A 299 -28.50 7.79 21.14
C SER A 299 -27.47 7.62 22.26
N ARG A 300 -26.78 6.46 22.33
CA ARG A 300 -25.87 6.08 23.44
C ARG A 300 -24.58 5.46 22.88
N PRO A 301 -23.76 6.21 22.16
CA PRO A 301 -22.59 5.68 21.48
C PRO A 301 -21.37 5.45 22.38
N THR A 302 -21.39 5.93 23.63
CA THR A 302 -20.25 5.90 24.53
C THR A 302 -19.95 4.49 25.04
N ARG A 303 -18.67 4.25 25.44
CA ARG A 303 -18.11 2.92 25.72
C ARG A 303 -18.89 2.09 26.75
N GLU A 304 -19.46 2.71 27.74
CA GLU A 304 -20.27 2.05 28.79
C GLU A 304 -21.54 1.39 28.26
N HIS A 305 -21.94 1.71 27.02
CA HIS A 305 -23.14 1.19 26.36
C HIS A 305 -22.81 0.18 25.25
N TRP A 306 -21.52 -0.11 25.02
CA TRP A 306 -21.11 -1.07 24.01
C TRP A 306 -21.49 -2.50 24.41
N GLN A 307 -22.29 -3.13 23.58
CA GLN A 307 -22.73 -4.51 23.75
C GLN A 307 -21.97 -5.41 22.77
N LEU A 308 -21.43 -6.51 23.27
CA LEU A 308 -20.72 -7.49 22.45
C LEU A 308 -21.66 -8.10 21.40
N ARG A 309 -21.25 -8.01 20.13
CA ARG A 309 -21.95 -8.60 18.97
C ARG A 309 -21.21 -9.80 18.41
N VAL A 310 -19.89 -9.67 18.18
CA VAL A 310 -19.02 -10.77 17.74
C VAL A 310 -17.86 -10.86 18.72
N ALA A 311 -17.71 -12.03 19.33
CA ALA A 311 -16.66 -12.27 20.31
C ALA A 311 -15.26 -12.32 19.66
N HIS A 312 -14.25 -11.91 20.43
CA HIS A 312 -12.85 -12.13 20.05
C HIS A 312 -12.57 -13.62 19.80
N ASP A 313 -11.82 -13.89 18.75
CA ASP A 313 -11.31 -15.23 18.41
C ASP A 313 -9.79 -15.20 18.38
N PRO A 314 -9.06 -16.00 19.18
CA PRO A 314 -7.61 -15.99 19.20
C PRO A 314 -6.96 -16.54 17.91
N GLN A 315 -7.73 -17.23 17.06
CA GLN A 315 -7.25 -17.83 15.79
C GLN A 315 -7.65 -17.03 14.56
N ARG A 316 -8.59 -16.09 14.69
CA ARG A 316 -9.10 -15.27 13.59
C ARG A 316 -9.10 -13.81 13.97
N THR A 317 -8.54 -12.98 13.11
CA THR A 317 -8.55 -11.53 13.29
C THR A 317 -9.77 -10.91 12.62
N LEU A 318 -10.49 -10.06 13.33
CA LEU A 318 -11.50 -9.18 12.74
C LEU A 318 -10.78 -7.94 12.18
N GLU A 319 -10.56 -7.91 10.87
CA GLU A 319 -9.80 -6.84 10.22
C GLU A 319 -10.67 -5.66 9.82
N ASP A 320 -11.89 -5.94 9.36
CA ASP A 320 -12.80 -4.92 8.86
C ASP A 320 -14.26 -5.26 9.16
N VAL A 321 -15.10 -4.22 9.19
CA VAL A 321 -16.55 -4.33 9.36
C VAL A 321 -17.23 -3.34 8.42
N SER A 322 -17.97 -3.86 7.44
CA SER A 322 -18.81 -3.05 6.57
C SER A 322 -20.27 -3.17 6.98
N LEU A 323 -20.96 -2.05 7.08
CA LEU A 323 -22.37 -1.99 7.41
C LEU A 323 -23.19 -1.56 6.17
N ASN A 324 -24.21 -2.36 5.88
CA ASN A 324 -25.21 -2.11 4.87
C ASN A 324 -26.60 -2.24 5.48
N ALA A 325 -27.64 -1.68 4.88
CA ALA A 325 -29.00 -1.74 5.40
C ALA A 325 -29.52 -3.18 5.59
N GLU A 326 -29.04 -4.13 4.81
CA GLU A 326 -29.48 -5.53 4.79
C GLU A 326 -28.59 -6.47 5.60
N ALA A 327 -27.34 -6.08 5.95
CA ALA A 327 -26.39 -6.98 6.58
C ALA A 327 -25.25 -6.24 7.31
N VAL A 328 -24.63 -6.94 8.27
CA VAL A 328 -23.27 -6.67 8.75
C VAL A 328 -22.31 -7.62 8.05
N ILE A 329 -21.26 -7.10 7.47
CA ILE A 329 -20.26 -7.85 6.71
C ILE A 329 -18.94 -7.76 7.47
N LEU A 330 -18.39 -8.91 7.81
CA LEU A 330 -17.13 -9.02 8.54
C LEU A 330 -16.00 -9.39 7.59
N GLY A 331 -14.97 -8.57 7.53
CA GLY A 331 -13.67 -8.90 6.98
C GLY A 331 -12.82 -9.59 8.05
N LEU A 332 -12.51 -10.85 7.84
CA LEU A 332 -11.78 -11.69 8.78
C LEU A 332 -10.49 -12.18 8.14
N ARG A 333 -9.48 -12.47 8.97
CA ARG A 333 -8.32 -13.25 8.55
C ARG A 333 -8.31 -14.58 9.29
N ASP A 334 -8.29 -15.67 8.53
CA ASP A 334 -8.38 -17.04 9.05
C ASP A 334 -7.32 -17.90 8.36
N GLY A 335 -6.40 -18.47 9.15
CA GLY A 335 -5.29 -19.25 8.64
C GLY A 335 -4.39 -18.49 7.65
N GLY A 336 -4.32 -17.16 7.75
CA GLY A 336 -3.52 -16.27 6.90
C GLY A 336 -4.16 -15.91 5.56
N LEU A 337 -5.46 -16.12 5.39
CA LEU A 337 -6.22 -15.72 4.20
C LEU A 337 -7.37 -14.78 4.57
N PRO A 338 -7.67 -13.79 3.74
CA PRO A 338 -8.84 -12.95 3.94
C PRO A 338 -10.13 -13.75 3.73
N VAL A 339 -11.10 -13.54 4.60
CA VAL A 339 -12.38 -14.21 4.62
C VAL A 339 -13.49 -13.21 4.82
N ILE A 340 -14.57 -13.30 4.06
CA ILE A 340 -15.76 -12.50 4.26
C ILE A 340 -16.87 -13.38 4.85
N GLU A 341 -17.38 -12.95 6.00
CA GLU A 341 -18.58 -13.51 6.64
C GLU A 341 -19.70 -12.46 6.58
N VAL A 342 -20.86 -12.86 6.09
CA VAL A 342 -22.05 -12.01 5.97
C VAL A 342 -23.05 -12.42 7.04
N GLN A 343 -23.57 -11.44 7.76
CA GLN A 343 -24.63 -11.58 8.75
C GLN A 343 -25.89 -10.86 8.24
N PRO A 344 -26.69 -11.47 7.36
CA PRO A 344 -27.89 -10.85 6.81
C PRO A 344 -28.96 -10.71 7.90
N GLN A 345 -29.81 -9.71 7.75
CA GLN A 345 -30.91 -9.53 8.67
C GLN A 345 -31.91 -10.69 8.63
N GLY A 346 -32.24 -11.25 9.80
CA GLY A 346 -33.23 -12.31 9.93
C GLY A 346 -32.88 -13.64 9.25
N LEU A 347 -31.70 -13.80 8.70
CA LEU A 347 -31.20 -15.00 8.05
C LEU A 347 -29.92 -15.50 8.73
N PRO A 348 -29.56 -16.80 8.57
CA PRO A 348 -28.31 -17.33 9.09
C PRO A 348 -27.08 -16.64 8.45
N ALA A 349 -26.05 -16.41 9.26
CA ALA A 349 -24.76 -15.97 8.76
C ALA A 349 -24.12 -17.01 7.83
N TYR A 350 -23.37 -16.56 6.85
CA TYR A 350 -22.64 -17.42 5.95
C TYR A 350 -21.27 -16.86 5.58
N ARG A 351 -20.36 -17.75 5.18
CA ARG A 351 -19.02 -17.42 4.71
C ARG A 351 -18.99 -17.44 3.18
N VAL A 352 -18.41 -16.43 2.56
CA VAL A 352 -18.19 -16.37 1.11
C VAL A 352 -17.21 -17.45 0.70
N GLN A 353 -17.58 -18.27 -0.30
CA GLN A 353 -16.76 -19.37 -0.80
C GLN A 353 -16.01 -18.94 -2.06
N LEU A 354 -14.72 -19.31 -2.14
CA LEU A 354 -13.81 -18.97 -3.23
C LEU A 354 -13.07 -20.22 -3.72
N PRO A 355 -12.65 -20.26 -5.01
CA PRO A 355 -12.09 -21.49 -5.60
C PRO A 355 -10.58 -21.66 -5.36
N ASP A 356 -9.82 -20.58 -5.13
CA ASP A 356 -8.36 -20.62 -5.09
C ASP A 356 -7.84 -20.82 -3.66
N ALA A 357 -6.65 -21.40 -3.53
CA ALA A 357 -6.02 -21.69 -2.23
C ALA A 357 -5.23 -20.52 -1.64
N ALA A 358 -4.87 -19.53 -2.47
CA ALA A 358 -4.17 -18.33 -2.08
C ALA A 358 -4.68 -17.16 -2.92
N TYR A 359 -5.28 -16.17 -2.28
CA TYR A 359 -6.02 -15.09 -2.93
C TYR A 359 -6.05 -13.82 -2.09
N SER A 360 -6.39 -12.72 -2.74
CA SER A 360 -6.82 -11.46 -2.14
C SER A 360 -8.33 -11.31 -2.26
N LEU A 361 -8.98 -10.80 -1.21
CA LEU A 361 -10.43 -10.62 -1.15
C LEU A 361 -10.77 -9.45 -0.22
N TYR A 362 -11.56 -8.50 -0.72
CA TYR A 362 -12.14 -7.46 0.13
C TYR A 362 -13.48 -6.96 -0.40
N VAL A 363 -14.26 -6.33 0.48
CA VAL A 363 -15.51 -5.63 0.13
C VAL A 363 -15.13 -4.28 -0.45
N GLN A 364 -15.65 -3.94 -1.64
CA GLN A 364 -15.51 -2.61 -2.20
C GLN A 364 -16.57 -1.68 -1.60
N ASP A 365 -16.18 -0.45 -1.35
CA ASP A 365 -17.11 0.59 -0.88
C ASP A 365 -18.29 0.73 -1.84
N SER A 366 -19.47 0.86 -1.26
CA SER A 366 -20.71 1.12 -1.99
C SER A 366 -21.13 2.57 -1.79
N LEU A 367 -21.46 3.23 -2.89
CA LEU A 367 -22.05 4.57 -2.84
C LEU A 367 -23.55 4.55 -2.47
N GLU A 368 -24.17 3.37 -2.36
CA GLU A 368 -25.59 3.19 -1.99
C GLU A 368 -25.68 2.25 -0.79
N PHE A 369 -26.04 2.81 0.36
CA PHE A 369 -26.17 2.08 1.63
C PHE A 369 -27.29 1.03 1.61
N ASP A 370 -28.39 1.30 0.92
CA ASP A 370 -29.59 0.45 0.89
C ASP A 370 -29.55 -0.63 -0.23
N SER A 371 -28.40 -0.88 -0.83
CA SER A 371 -28.25 -1.90 -1.87
C SER A 371 -28.41 -3.32 -1.30
N PRO A 372 -29.21 -4.22 -1.94
CA PRO A 372 -29.32 -5.62 -1.53
C PRO A 372 -28.05 -6.44 -1.87
N CYS A 373 -27.09 -5.84 -2.52
CA CYS A 373 -25.87 -6.47 -2.95
C CYS A 373 -24.66 -5.59 -2.60
N VAL A 374 -23.52 -6.24 -2.39
CA VAL A 374 -22.22 -5.56 -2.28
C VAL A 374 -21.28 -6.08 -3.37
N ARG A 375 -20.21 -5.32 -3.64
CA ARG A 375 -19.16 -5.73 -4.55
C ARG A 375 -17.99 -6.30 -3.77
N LEU A 376 -17.46 -7.39 -4.28
CA LEU A 376 -16.22 -7.99 -3.81
C LEU A 376 -15.15 -7.82 -4.86
N ARG A 377 -13.96 -7.41 -4.48
CA ARG A 377 -12.78 -7.55 -5.31
C ARG A 377 -12.05 -8.82 -4.91
N TYR A 378 -11.77 -9.64 -5.91
CA TYR A 378 -11.16 -10.95 -5.75
C TYR A 378 -10.10 -11.17 -6.82
N GLU A 379 -8.93 -11.64 -6.44
CA GLU A 379 -7.87 -12.04 -7.35
C GLU A 379 -6.96 -13.10 -6.71
N ALA A 380 -6.16 -13.79 -7.53
CA ALA A 380 -5.13 -14.71 -7.06
C ALA A 380 -3.87 -14.55 -7.90
N LEU A 381 -2.76 -15.15 -7.49
CA LEU A 381 -1.48 -15.01 -8.20
C LEU A 381 -1.56 -15.38 -9.69
N ASN A 382 -2.45 -16.32 -10.04
CA ASN A 382 -2.70 -16.79 -11.42
C ASN A 382 -4.05 -16.35 -11.99
N ARG A 383 -4.83 -15.55 -11.26
CA ARG A 383 -6.17 -15.12 -11.68
C ARG A 383 -6.27 -13.61 -11.65
N PRO A 384 -6.54 -12.96 -12.81
CA PRO A 384 -6.77 -11.51 -12.86
C PRO A 384 -7.91 -11.08 -11.97
N ALA A 385 -7.81 -9.83 -11.47
CA ALA A 385 -8.79 -9.26 -10.57
C ALA A 385 -10.21 -9.29 -11.15
N GLN A 386 -11.16 -9.72 -10.34
CA GLN A 386 -12.59 -9.77 -10.62
C GLN A 386 -13.34 -8.84 -9.67
N VAL A 387 -14.31 -8.12 -10.19
CA VAL A 387 -15.35 -7.48 -9.39
C VAL A 387 -16.56 -8.40 -9.42
N ARG A 388 -16.92 -8.92 -8.26
CA ARG A 388 -18.06 -9.83 -8.09
C ARG A 388 -19.16 -9.11 -7.33
N GLN A 389 -20.39 -9.24 -7.79
CA GLN A 389 -21.57 -8.86 -7.03
C GLN A 389 -21.97 -10.02 -6.13
N LEU A 390 -22.11 -9.72 -4.83
CA LEU A 390 -22.59 -10.66 -3.82
C LEU A 390 -24.00 -10.24 -3.41
N ASN A 391 -24.99 -11.11 -3.59
CA ASN A 391 -26.32 -10.94 -3.02
C ASN A 391 -26.26 -11.24 -1.53
N LEU A 392 -26.67 -10.27 -0.70
CA LEU A 392 -26.54 -10.37 0.76
C LEU A 392 -27.49 -11.38 1.39
N ALA A 393 -28.64 -11.66 0.77
CA ALA A 393 -29.64 -12.55 1.32
C ALA A 393 -29.27 -14.05 1.15
N ASP A 394 -28.69 -14.43 0.02
CA ASP A 394 -28.48 -15.85 -0.34
C ASP A 394 -27.02 -16.21 -0.66
N GLY A 395 -26.10 -15.24 -0.68
CA GLY A 395 -24.69 -15.46 -0.96
C GLY A 395 -24.37 -15.74 -2.44
N THR A 396 -25.34 -15.57 -3.34
CA THR A 396 -25.12 -15.76 -4.78
C THR A 396 -24.12 -14.75 -5.30
N GLN A 397 -23.11 -15.22 -6.04
CA GLN A 397 -22.07 -14.40 -6.63
C GLN A 397 -22.19 -14.33 -8.15
N THR A 398 -22.05 -13.14 -8.72
CA THR A 398 -21.97 -12.90 -10.17
C THR A 398 -20.74 -12.09 -10.50
N VAL A 399 -19.91 -12.53 -11.43
CA VAL A 399 -18.76 -11.77 -11.92
C VAL A 399 -19.30 -10.66 -12.82
N LEU A 400 -19.14 -9.40 -12.38
CA LEU A 400 -19.55 -8.22 -13.14
C LEU A 400 -18.47 -7.76 -14.12
N LYS A 401 -17.21 -7.84 -13.69
CA LYS A 401 -16.05 -7.51 -14.52
C LYS A 401 -14.85 -8.34 -14.10
N GLN A 402 -14.05 -8.75 -15.07
CA GLN A 402 -12.70 -9.28 -14.84
C GLN A 402 -11.72 -8.38 -15.56
N THR A 403 -10.61 -8.05 -14.91
CA THR A 403 -9.51 -7.32 -15.54
C THR A 403 -8.99 -8.12 -16.73
N PRO A 404 -9.01 -7.55 -17.95
CA PRO A 404 -8.57 -8.28 -19.13
C PRO A 404 -7.04 -8.45 -19.14
N VAL A 405 -6.61 -9.59 -19.66
CA VAL A 405 -5.21 -9.80 -20.08
C VAL A 405 -5.26 -9.93 -21.61
N GLU A 406 -4.70 -8.95 -22.29
CA GLU A 406 -4.67 -8.98 -23.76
C GLU A 406 -3.63 -9.99 -24.26
N GLY A 407 -3.87 -10.54 -25.45
CA GLY A 407 -3.02 -11.58 -26.02
C GLY A 407 -3.32 -12.99 -25.46
N PRO A 408 -2.46 -13.96 -25.74
CA PRO A 408 -2.64 -15.34 -25.29
C PRO A 408 -2.34 -15.44 -23.79
N PHE A 409 -3.38 -15.62 -22.99
CA PHE A 409 -3.29 -15.88 -21.56
C PHE A 409 -4.28 -16.99 -21.18
N ASP A 410 -3.75 -18.02 -20.53
CA ASP A 410 -4.53 -19.10 -19.96
C ASP A 410 -4.18 -19.24 -18.46
N ALA A 411 -5.09 -18.83 -17.58
CA ALA A 411 -4.93 -18.93 -16.13
C ALA A 411 -4.65 -20.37 -15.68
N ASP A 412 -5.18 -21.37 -16.41
CA ASP A 412 -5.02 -22.78 -16.09
C ASP A 412 -3.63 -23.33 -16.49
N ALA A 413 -2.84 -22.60 -17.25
CA ALA A 413 -1.43 -22.93 -17.50
C ALA A 413 -0.54 -22.72 -16.28
N TYR A 414 -1.00 -21.95 -15.29
CA TYR A 414 -0.27 -21.66 -14.06
C TYR A 414 -0.88 -22.42 -12.87
N ALA A 415 -0.03 -22.66 -11.86
CA ALA A 415 -0.49 -23.15 -10.57
C ALA A 415 -0.03 -22.24 -9.45
N SER A 416 -0.97 -21.85 -8.61
CA SER A 416 -0.72 -21.15 -7.35
C SER A 416 -0.70 -22.18 -6.21
N ARG A 417 0.26 -22.07 -5.31
CA ARG A 417 0.42 -22.95 -4.15
C ARG A 417 0.69 -22.15 -2.90
N ARG A 418 0.32 -22.72 -1.75
CA ARG A 418 0.75 -22.24 -0.44
C ARG A 418 1.54 -23.35 0.24
N ILE A 419 2.75 -23.03 0.64
CA ILE A 419 3.67 -23.94 1.34
C ILE A 419 4.09 -23.30 2.67
N TRP A 420 4.78 -24.03 3.51
CA TRP A 420 5.21 -23.59 4.83
C TRP A 420 6.70 -23.87 5.02
N ALA A 421 7.45 -22.83 5.39
CA ALA A 421 8.84 -22.91 5.79
C ALA A 421 8.96 -22.95 7.31
N SER A 422 9.91 -23.70 7.85
CA SER A 422 10.18 -23.73 9.30
C SER A 422 11.29 -22.75 9.63
N SER A 423 10.97 -21.72 10.42
CA SER A 423 11.97 -20.80 10.99
C SER A 423 12.82 -21.49 12.04
N GLY A 424 13.97 -20.90 12.39
CA GLY A 424 14.93 -21.49 13.33
C GLY A 424 14.38 -21.77 14.73
N ASP A 425 13.33 -21.06 15.15
CA ASP A 425 12.61 -21.27 16.41
C ASP A 425 11.44 -22.27 16.31
N GLY A 426 11.25 -22.89 15.14
CA GLY A 426 10.18 -23.86 14.85
C GLY A 426 8.89 -23.23 14.35
N THR A 427 8.81 -21.89 14.26
CA THR A 427 7.65 -21.19 13.71
C THR A 427 7.43 -21.56 12.24
N GLN A 428 6.18 -21.85 11.88
CA GLN A 428 5.81 -22.16 10.50
C GLN A 428 5.44 -20.87 9.75
N VAL A 429 6.23 -20.53 8.73
CA VAL A 429 6.07 -19.30 7.94
C VAL A 429 5.40 -19.64 6.62
N PRO A 430 4.23 -19.02 6.30
CA PRO A 430 3.56 -19.29 5.03
C PRO A 430 4.35 -18.68 3.86
N VAL A 431 4.34 -19.38 2.72
CA VAL A 431 4.86 -18.88 1.45
C VAL A 431 3.82 -19.14 0.37
N SER A 432 3.35 -18.09 -0.29
CA SER A 432 2.48 -18.20 -1.46
C SER A 432 3.33 -18.12 -2.72
N LEU A 433 3.14 -19.05 -3.66
CA LEU A 433 3.94 -19.06 -4.88
C LEU A 433 3.08 -19.35 -6.12
N VAL A 434 3.58 -18.92 -7.29
CA VAL A 434 3.01 -19.18 -8.61
C VAL A 434 4.10 -19.45 -9.63
N ALA A 435 3.83 -20.40 -10.51
CA ALA A 435 4.63 -20.66 -11.70
C ALA A 435 3.77 -21.33 -12.78
N ARG A 436 4.32 -21.45 -13.99
CA ARG A 436 3.73 -22.34 -15.01
C ARG A 436 3.75 -23.79 -14.49
N LYS A 437 2.71 -24.56 -14.78
CA LYS A 437 2.60 -25.97 -14.35
C LYS A 437 3.80 -26.79 -14.80
N GLU A 438 4.26 -26.58 -16.03
CA GLU A 438 5.44 -27.27 -16.59
C GLU A 438 6.75 -26.96 -15.82
N VAL A 439 6.88 -25.74 -15.27
CA VAL A 439 8.04 -25.37 -14.41
C VAL A 439 7.98 -26.15 -13.10
N LEU A 440 6.80 -26.21 -12.45
CA LEU A 440 6.62 -26.98 -11.22
C LEU A 440 6.82 -28.49 -11.43
N ASP A 441 6.40 -29.01 -12.57
CA ASP A 441 6.68 -30.42 -12.97
C ASP A 441 8.17 -30.62 -13.20
N GLY A 442 8.86 -29.63 -13.76
CA GLY A 442 10.30 -29.61 -13.90
C GLY A 442 11.02 -29.67 -12.56
N ILE A 443 10.59 -28.85 -11.61
CA ILE A 443 11.13 -28.83 -10.23
C ILE A 443 10.91 -30.18 -9.55
N ALA A 444 9.72 -30.75 -9.65
CA ALA A 444 9.42 -32.08 -9.11
C ALA A 444 10.27 -33.20 -9.75
N ALA A 445 10.77 -32.99 -10.97
CA ALA A 445 11.70 -33.87 -11.67
C ALA A 445 13.18 -33.52 -11.42
N GLY A 446 13.50 -32.66 -10.42
CA GLY A 446 14.85 -32.27 -10.02
C GLY A 446 15.51 -31.20 -10.91
N ARG A 447 14.74 -30.45 -11.68
CA ARG A 447 15.23 -29.30 -12.48
C ARG A 447 14.84 -28.00 -11.81
N PRO A 448 15.73 -27.36 -11.03
CA PRO A 448 15.46 -26.09 -10.39
C PRO A 448 15.22 -24.99 -11.42
N ALA A 449 14.40 -23.98 -11.05
CA ALA A 449 14.04 -22.82 -11.87
C ALA A 449 14.59 -21.53 -11.24
N PRO A 450 14.73 -20.43 -12.00
CA PRO A 450 14.93 -19.13 -11.40
C PRO A 450 13.73 -18.77 -10.53
N LEU A 451 13.98 -18.11 -9.37
CA LEU A 451 12.94 -17.78 -8.41
C LEU A 451 13.06 -16.34 -7.96
N TYR A 452 11.94 -15.64 -7.88
CA TYR A 452 11.83 -14.27 -7.40
C TYR A 452 10.98 -14.24 -6.14
N LEU A 453 11.61 -13.99 -4.97
CA LEU A 453 11.00 -13.99 -3.66
C LEU A 453 10.80 -12.57 -3.17
N TYR A 454 9.57 -12.21 -2.82
CA TYR A 454 9.17 -10.91 -2.28
C TYR A 454 8.84 -11.00 -0.79
N GLY A 455 9.17 -9.95 -0.02
CA GLY A 455 8.80 -9.85 1.38
C GLY A 455 8.69 -8.41 1.88
N TYR A 456 7.97 -8.23 3.01
CA TYR A 456 7.78 -6.92 3.65
C TYR A 456 8.02 -6.97 5.17
N GLY A 457 7.11 -7.55 5.93
CA GLY A 457 7.32 -7.92 7.35
C GLY A 457 7.31 -6.76 8.34
N ALA A 458 6.43 -5.77 8.17
CA ALA A 458 6.28 -4.66 9.10
C ALA A 458 4.83 -4.16 9.17
N TYR A 459 4.50 -3.38 10.21
CA TYR A 459 3.24 -2.66 10.40
C TYR A 459 1.98 -3.53 10.47
N GLY A 460 2.10 -4.83 10.66
CA GLY A 460 0.96 -5.74 10.54
C GLY A 460 0.37 -5.79 9.13
N HIS A 461 1.12 -5.31 8.12
CA HIS A 461 0.66 -5.31 6.74
C HIS A 461 0.68 -6.72 6.15
N SER A 462 -0.49 -7.21 5.76
CA SER A 462 -0.64 -8.53 5.12
C SER A 462 -0.38 -8.43 3.61
N LEU A 463 0.55 -9.25 3.11
CA LEU A 463 0.84 -9.37 1.69
C LEU A 463 -0.11 -10.38 1.05
N ASP A 464 -1.35 -9.96 0.77
CA ASP A 464 -2.29 -10.84 0.10
C ASP A 464 -1.85 -11.12 -1.35
N PRO A 465 -2.02 -12.35 -1.85
CA PRO A 465 -1.63 -12.72 -3.21
C PRO A 465 -2.40 -11.93 -4.27
N TRP A 466 -1.68 -11.19 -5.12
CA TRP A 466 -2.26 -10.36 -6.19
C TRP A 466 -1.78 -10.80 -7.58
N PHE A 467 -2.62 -10.59 -8.59
CA PHE A 467 -2.24 -10.78 -9.99
C PHE A 467 -1.39 -9.63 -10.52
N SER A 468 -0.44 -9.92 -11.41
CA SER A 468 0.38 -8.91 -12.07
C SER A 468 0.58 -9.24 -13.55
N HIS A 469 0.18 -8.32 -14.43
CA HIS A 469 0.46 -8.41 -15.88
C HIS A 469 1.96 -8.42 -16.16
N ALA A 470 2.72 -7.64 -15.41
CA ALA A 470 4.17 -7.55 -15.55
C ALA A 470 4.86 -8.87 -15.17
N ARG A 471 4.43 -9.49 -14.07
CA ARG A 471 4.99 -10.76 -13.58
C ARG A 471 4.89 -11.88 -14.61
N LEU A 472 3.89 -11.84 -15.48
CA LEU A 472 3.78 -12.83 -16.57
C LEU A 472 5.03 -12.86 -17.44
N SER A 473 5.75 -11.74 -17.63
CA SER A 473 7.01 -11.72 -18.39
C SER A 473 8.10 -12.58 -17.75
N LEU A 474 8.17 -12.66 -16.42
CA LEU A 474 9.08 -13.56 -15.72
C LEU A 474 8.55 -15.02 -15.73
N LEU A 475 7.26 -15.21 -15.47
CA LEU A 475 6.65 -16.55 -15.44
C LEU A 475 6.76 -17.25 -16.79
N GLU A 476 6.60 -16.52 -17.92
CA GLU A 476 6.77 -17.03 -19.27
C GLU A 476 8.24 -17.40 -19.59
N ARG A 477 9.20 -16.81 -18.87
CA ARG A 477 10.62 -17.15 -18.91
C ARG A 477 11.03 -18.24 -17.93
N GLY A 478 10.04 -18.93 -17.32
CA GLY A 478 10.27 -20.08 -16.45
C GLY A 478 10.55 -19.75 -15.00
N PHE A 479 10.29 -18.52 -14.54
CA PHE A 479 10.43 -18.17 -13.13
C PHE A 479 9.33 -18.78 -12.27
N VAL A 480 9.67 -19.03 -11.02
CA VAL A 480 8.74 -19.09 -9.90
C VAL A 480 8.71 -17.72 -9.23
N PHE A 481 7.53 -17.19 -8.95
CA PHE A 481 7.36 -16.04 -8.08
C PHE A 481 6.81 -16.50 -6.72
N ALA A 482 7.36 -15.96 -5.63
CA ALA A 482 6.94 -16.31 -4.28
C ALA A 482 6.83 -15.08 -3.37
N ILE A 483 5.91 -15.14 -2.40
CA ILE A 483 5.74 -14.15 -1.33
C ILE A 483 6.01 -14.85 -0.01
N ALA A 484 6.98 -14.36 0.77
CA ALA A 484 7.23 -14.81 2.13
C ALA A 484 6.38 -13.98 3.10
N HIS A 485 5.45 -14.65 3.79
CA HIS A 485 4.55 -14.01 4.76
C HIS A 485 5.18 -14.02 6.15
N VAL A 486 6.23 -13.23 6.32
CA VAL A 486 7.07 -13.25 7.53
C VAL A 486 6.40 -12.56 8.72
N ARG A 487 6.83 -12.87 9.94
CA ARG A 487 6.42 -12.13 11.16
C ARG A 487 6.71 -10.64 11.02
N GLY A 488 5.88 -9.81 11.64
CA GLY A 488 5.82 -8.36 11.43
C GLY A 488 4.77 -7.95 10.40
N GLY A 489 4.34 -8.87 9.51
CA GLY A 489 3.10 -8.76 8.77
C GLY A 489 1.88 -9.14 9.61
N GLY A 490 0.68 -9.06 9.02
CA GLY A 490 -0.60 -9.34 9.67
C GLY A 490 -1.22 -10.70 9.32
N GLU A 491 -0.59 -11.50 8.48
CA GLU A 491 -1.21 -12.66 7.85
C GLU A 491 -1.75 -13.69 8.83
N LEU A 492 -1.07 -13.94 9.95
CA LEU A 492 -1.55 -14.83 11.00
C LEU A 492 -2.07 -14.07 12.24
N GLY A 493 -2.52 -12.83 12.05
CA GLY A 493 -3.16 -12.00 13.05
C GLY A 493 -2.20 -11.13 13.86
N GLU A 494 -2.75 -10.48 14.88
CA GLU A 494 -2.01 -9.49 15.68
C GLU A 494 -0.81 -10.08 16.43
N ALA A 495 -0.90 -11.33 16.87
CA ALA A 495 0.24 -12.03 17.49
C ALA A 495 1.40 -12.21 16.50
N TRP A 496 1.12 -12.40 15.21
CA TRP A 496 2.12 -12.52 14.15
C TRP A 496 2.83 -11.19 13.92
N TYR A 497 2.08 -10.09 13.91
CA TYR A 497 2.61 -8.74 13.83
C TYR A 497 3.55 -8.44 15.02
N ARG A 498 3.06 -8.64 16.25
CA ARG A 498 3.83 -8.36 17.47
C ARG A 498 5.10 -9.19 17.57
N ALA A 499 5.09 -10.40 17.02
CA ALA A 499 6.25 -11.27 16.99
C ALA A 499 7.32 -10.87 15.96
N GLY A 500 7.14 -9.79 15.21
CA GLY A 500 8.10 -9.28 14.22
C GLY A 500 8.37 -7.78 14.33
N LYS A 501 8.09 -7.13 15.48
CA LYS A 501 8.41 -5.71 15.71
C LYS A 501 9.16 -5.49 17.03
N LEU A 502 9.67 -4.28 17.24
CA LEU A 502 10.41 -3.89 18.45
C LEU A 502 11.51 -4.89 18.79
N GLU A 503 11.48 -5.48 20.00
CA GLU A 503 12.46 -6.48 20.46
C GLU A 503 12.43 -7.79 19.64
N HIS A 504 11.38 -8.03 18.88
CA HIS A 504 11.19 -9.24 18.08
C HIS A 504 11.51 -9.03 16.59
N LYS A 505 12.00 -7.85 16.18
CA LYS A 505 12.21 -7.50 14.76
C LYS A 505 13.12 -8.49 14.02
N GLN A 506 14.12 -9.09 14.69
CA GLN A 506 15.00 -10.09 14.09
C GLN A 506 14.22 -11.29 13.54
N ASN A 507 13.07 -11.64 14.13
CA ASN A 507 12.25 -12.75 13.64
C ASN A 507 11.78 -12.56 12.20
N SER A 508 11.53 -11.30 11.75
CA SER A 508 11.17 -11.03 10.35
C SER A 508 12.29 -11.44 9.39
N PHE A 509 13.53 -11.18 9.77
CA PHE A 509 14.72 -11.51 8.96
C PHE A 509 15.00 -13.01 8.98
N ASP A 510 14.91 -13.63 10.15
CA ASP A 510 15.08 -15.07 10.31
C ASP A 510 14.04 -15.87 9.51
N ASP A 511 12.78 -15.41 9.53
CA ASP A 511 11.69 -16.03 8.77
C ASP A 511 11.94 -15.93 7.26
N PHE A 512 12.38 -14.76 6.75
CA PHE A 512 12.68 -14.59 5.33
C PHE A 512 13.85 -15.46 4.88
N ILE A 513 14.91 -15.52 5.69
CA ILE A 513 16.05 -16.42 5.47
C ILE A 513 15.57 -17.89 5.46
N ALA A 514 14.74 -18.29 6.42
CA ALA A 514 14.19 -19.65 6.47
C ALA A 514 13.33 -19.98 5.25
N CYS A 515 12.52 -19.02 4.74
CA CYS A 515 11.78 -19.20 3.49
C CYS A 515 12.71 -19.42 2.30
N ALA A 516 13.78 -18.63 2.19
CA ALA A 516 14.78 -18.78 1.14
C ALA A 516 15.49 -20.16 1.23
N GLU A 517 15.94 -20.54 2.43
CA GLU A 517 16.59 -21.83 2.68
C GLU A 517 15.67 -23.02 2.38
N HIS A 518 14.38 -22.90 2.76
CA HIS A 518 13.37 -23.92 2.45
C HIS A 518 13.19 -24.10 0.94
N LEU A 519 13.07 -23.00 0.19
CA LEU A 519 12.91 -23.03 -1.27
C LEU A 519 14.14 -23.63 -1.98
N LEU A 520 15.35 -23.37 -1.45
CA LEU A 520 16.59 -23.98 -1.94
C LEU A 520 16.65 -25.48 -1.60
N ALA A 521 16.32 -25.87 -0.38
CA ALA A 521 16.37 -27.25 0.09
C ALA A 521 15.36 -28.15 -0.64
N GLU A 522 14.16 -27.62 -0.92
CA GLU A 522 13.11 -28.31 -1.71
C GLU A 522 13.39 -28.31 -3.21
N GLY A 523 14.51 -27.70 -3.65
CA GLY A 523 14.97 -27.71 -5.04
C GLY A 523 14.16 -26.81 -5.98
N TYR A 524 13.43 -25.81 -5.46
CA TYR A 524 12.74 -24.82 -6.31
C TYR A 524 13.73 -24.03 -7.14
N CYS A 525 14.85 -23.62 -6.55
CA CYS A 525 15.90 -22.86 -7.22
C CYS A 525 17.29 -23.24 -6.69
N ARG A 526 18.32 -22.62 -7.24
CA ARG A 526 19.69 -22.61 -6.71
C ARG A 526 20.02 -21.20 -6.20
N PRO A 527 21.04 -21.03 -5.32
CA PRO A 527 21.43 -19.72 -4.81
C PRO A 527 21.63 -18.66 -5.90
N GLU A 528 22.37 -19.02 -6.96
CA GLU A 528 22.64 -18.14 -8.12
C GLU A 528 21.39 -17.78 -8.93
N GLY A 529 20.30 -18.52 -8.79
CA GLY A 529 18.99 -18.28 -9.44
C GLY A 529 17.94 -17.67 -8.52
N LEU A 530 18.26 -17.43 -7.24
CA LEU A 530 17.35 -16.84 -6.27
C LEU A 530 17.51 -15.31 -6.25
N ALA A 531 16.51 -14.60 -6.76
CA ALA A 531 16.37 -13.15 -6.63
C ALA A 531 15.41 -12.80 -5.51
N ILE A 532 15.68 -11.70 -4.81
CA ILE A 532 14.83 -11.20 -3.72
C ILE A 532 14.47 -9.73 -3.92
N SER A 533 13.30 -9.32 -3.41
CA SER A 533 12.94 -7.89 -3.38
C SER A 533 12.06 -7.52 -2.21
N GLY A 534 12.07 -6.21 -1.91
CA GLY A 534 11.22 -5.56 -0.94
C GLY A 534 11.36 -4.05 -0.99
N GLY A 535 10.26 -3.35 -0.75
CA GLY A 535 10.21 -1.90 -0.76
C GLY A 535 10.00 -1.30 0.63
N SER A 536 10.46 -0.05 0.87
CA SER A 536 10.25 0.66 2.14
C SER A 536 10.79 -0.15 3.34
N ALA A 537 9.95 -0.48 4.30
CA ALA A 537 10.29 -1.42 5.39
C ALA A 537 10.68 -2.82 4.87
N GLY A 538 10.17 -3.25 3.70
CA GLY A 538 10.67 -4.43 2.99
C GLY A 538 12.09 -4.23 2.47
N GLY A 539 12.50 -3.01 2.15
CA GLY A 539 13.88 -2.66 1.83
C GLY A 539 14.83 -2.83 3.03
N LEU A 540 14.36 -2.51 4.25
CA LEU A 540 15.07 -2.86 5.48
C LEU A 540 15.24 -4.39 5.59
N LEU A 541 14.18 -5.16 5.34
CA LEU A 541 14.23 -6.62 5.32
C LEU A 541 15.32 -7.11 4.36
N ILE A 542 15.33 -6.62 3.12
CA ILE A 542 16.34 -6.98 2.11
C ILE A 542 17.75 -6.62 2.58
N GLY A 543 17.97 -5.39 3.03
CA GLY A 543 19.28 -4.95 3.50
C GLY A 543 19.82 -5.77 4.68
N ALA A 544 18.95 -6.11 5.64
CA ALA A 544 19.33 -6.92 6.80
C ALA A 544 19.69 -8.35 6.39
N VAL A 545 18.90 -9.02 5.55
CA VAL A 545 19.20 -10.40 5.14
C VAL A 545 20.43 -10.50 4.23
N LEU A 546 20.71 -9.46 3.43
CA LEU A 546 21.91 -9.36 2.62
C LEU A 546 23.18 -9.23 3.49
N ASN A 547 23.11 -8.53 4.63
CA ASN A 547 24.22 -8.48 5.57
C ASN A 547 24.43 -9.80 6.32
N GLN A 548 23.35 -10.54 6.60
CA GLN A 548 23.39 -11.76 7.41
C GLN A 548 23.72 -13.02 6.59
N ARG A 549 23.13 -13.18 5.41
CA ARG A 549 23.22 -14.39 4.60
C ARG A 549 23.35 -14.11 3.09
N PRO A 550 24.31 -13.28 2.65
CA PRO A 550 24.43 -12.85 1.25
C PRO A 550 24.58 -14.02 0.26
N GLN A 551 25.19 -15.13 0.69
CA GLN A 551 25.47 -16.28 -0.16
C GLN A 551 24.21 -17.09 -0.59
N LEU A 552 23.05 -16.80 -0.02
CA LEU A 552 21.80 -17.44 -0.42
C LEU A 552 21.22 -16.87 -1.72
N PHE A 553 21.66 -15.68 -2.14
CA PHE A 553 21.00 -14.88 -3.17
C PHE A 553 21.91 -14.59 -4.37
N GLY A 554 21.37 -14.73 -5.57
CA GLY A 554 22.06 -14.31 -6.80
C GLY A 554 21.86 -12.84 -7.13
N ALA A 555 20.69 -12.31 -6.80
CA ALA A 555 20.33 -10.91 -7.07
C ALA A 555 19.37 -10.35 -6.00
N ALA A 556 19.36 -9.03 -5.84
CA ALA A 556 18.41 -8.33 -5.00
C ALA A 556 17.95 -7.01 -5.64
N ILE A 557 16.70 -6.61 -5.35
CA ILE A 557 16.16 -5.29 -5.65
C ILE A 557 15.64 -4.70 -4.34
N ALA A 558 16.06 -3.47 -4.02
CA ALA A 558 15.59 -2.73 -2.85
C ALA A 558 14.97 -1.41 -3.32
N GLU A 559 13.66 -1.27 -3.16
CA GLU A 559 12.90 -0.12 -3.62
C GLU A 559 12.64 0.83 -2.45
N VAL A 560 12.96 2.12 -2.61
CA VAL A 560 12.79 3.16 -1.57
C VAL A 560 13.14 2.64 -0.17
N PRO A 561 14.33 2.03 0.02
CA PRO A 561 14.59 1.15 1.15
C PRO A 561 14.88 1.90 2.44
N PHE A 562 14.22 1.53 3.54
CA PHE A 562 14.49 2.04 4.88
C PHE A 562 15.73 1.35 5.48
N VAL A 563 16.91 1.83 5.10
CA VAL A 563 18.19 1.15 5.40
C VAL A 563 19.12 1.92 6.35
N ASP A 564 18.90 3.21 6.54
CA ASP A 564 19.63 4.05 7.51
C ASP A 564 18.84 4.21 8.81
N VAL A 565 18.23 3.12 9.24
CA VAL A 565 17.21 3.04 10.30
C VAL A 565 17.64 3.75 11.59
N LEU A 566 18.89 3.56 12.02
CA LEU A 566 19.37 4.12 13.29
C LEU A 566 19.45 5.65 13.23
N ASN A 567 20.03 6.20 12.16
CA ASN A 567 20.15 7.65 12.01
C ASN A 567 18.80 8.32 11.81
N SER A 568 17.93 7.73 10.98
CA SER A 568 16.57 8.24 10.75
C SER A 568 15.75 8.24 12.05
N MET A 569 15.78 7.15 12.82
CA MET A 569 15.03 7.05 14.07
C MET A 569 15.64 7.90 15.22
N LEU A 570 16.90 8.32 15.13
CA LEU A 570 17.50 9.25 16.07
C LEU A 570 17.08 10.71 15.83
N ASN A 571 16.58 11.03 14.66
CA ASN A 571 16.20 12.39 14.28
C ASN A 571 14.66 12.58 14.34
N PRO A 572 14.11 13.13 15.45
CA PRO A 572 12.66 13.30 15.60
C PRO A 572 12.07 14.39 14.68
N ASP A 573 12.92 15.19 14.02
CA ASP A 573 12.48 16.24 13.10
C ASP A 573 12.23 15.71 11.67
N LEU A 574 12.62 14.45 11.39
CA LEU A 574 12.29 13.81 10.12
C LEU A 574 10.82 13.38 10.08
N PRO A 575 10.21 13.43 8.89
CA PRO A 575 8.86 12.91 8.69
C PRO A 575 8.71 11.49 9.25
N LEU A 576 7.58 11.24 9.91
CA LEU A 576 7.15 9.96 10.47
C LEU A 576 7.95 9.43 11.68
N THR A 577 9.17 9.89 11.96
CA THR A 577 10.07 9.30 12.99
C THR A 577 9.37 9.08 14.33
N VAL A 578 8.69 10.09 14.87
CA VAL A 578 8.04 10.00 16.19
C VAL A 578 6.89 8.98 16.15
N THR A 579 6.11 8.94 15.07
CA THR A 579 5.00 8.00 14.88
C THR A 579 5.49 6.56 14.72
N GLU A 580 6.73 6.36 14.30
CA GLU A 580 7.35 5.07 14.05
C GLU A 580 8.01 4.45 15.30
N TYR A 581 8.08 5.17 16.43
CA TYR A 581 8.63 4.61 17.68
C TYR A 581 7.85 3.40 18.18
N ASP A 582 6.55 3.31 17.89
CA ASP A 582 5.72 2.15 18.24
C ASP A 582 6.07 0.90 17.39
N GLU A 583 6.73 1.06 16.25
CA GLU A 583 7.16 -0.04 15.37
C GLU A 583 8.63 -0.44 15.61
N TRP A 584 9.53 0.55 15.65
CA TRP A 584 10.98 0.30 15.71
C TRP A 584 11.56 0.51 17.11
N GLY A 585 10.92 1.33 17.93
CA GLY A 585 11.40 1.83 19.22
C GLY A 585 12.17 3.16 19.10
N ASN A 586 12.33 3.85 20.22
CA ASN A 586 13.07 5.12 20.27
C ASN A 586 14.56 4.86 20.59
N PRO A 587 15.49 5.03 19.64
CA PRO A 587 16.92 4.76 19.85
C PRO A 587 17.63 5.80 20.74
N GLN A 588 16.96 6.84 21.24
CA GLN A 588 17.47 7.66 22.32
C GLN A 588 17.60 6.85 23.62
N GLU A 589 16.89 5.73 23.74
CA GLU A 589 17.03 4.75 24.79
C GLU A 589 18.21 3.79 24.47
N PRO A 590 19.22 3.64 25.36
CA PRO A 590 20.42 2.87 25.03
C PRO A 590 20.18 1.40 24.63
N GLU A 591 19.17 0.74 25.22
CA GLU A 591 18.82 -0.65 24.87
C GLU A 591 18.17 -0.75 23.49
N VAL A 592 17.32 0.22 23.14
CA VAL A 592 16.69 0.31 21.82
C VAL A 592 17.75 0.64 20.76
N HIS A 593 18.64 1.59 21.06
CA HIS A 593 19.77 1.92 20.18
C HIS A 593 20.62 0.69 19.85
N ALA A 594 21.03 -0.06 20.87
CA ALA A 594 21.83 -1.28 20.67
C ALA A 594 21.08 -2.33 19.83
N ARG A 595 19.78 -2.46 20.02
CA ARG A 595 18.94 -3.39 19.29
C ARG A 595 18.80 -3.00 17.81
N ILE A 596 18.48 -1.74 17.51
CA ILE A 596 18.38 -1.25 16.13
C ILE A 596 19.74 -1.35 15.44
N ALA A 597 20.81 -0.92 16.08
CA ALA A 597 22.16 -0.99 15.54
C ALA A 597 22.59 -2.42 15.18
N ALA A 598 22.06 -3.43 15.89
CA ALA A 598 22.40 -4.83 15.63
C ALA A 598 21.87 -5.36 14.29
N TYR A 599 20.78 -4.81 13.76
CA TYR A 599 20.18 -5.27 12.50
C TYR A 599 20.17 -4.22 11.38
N ALA A 600 20.34 -2.94 11.70
CA ALA A 600 20.21 -1.85 10.72
C ALA A 600 21.17 -2.05 9.54
N PRO A 601 20.66 -2.02 8.30
CA PRO A 601 21.47 -2.39 7.12
C PRO A 601 22.68 -1.51 6.93
N TYR A 602 22.57 -0.20 7.10
CA TYR A 602 23.67 0.73 6.91
C TYR A 602 24.81 0.47 7.90
N GLU A 603 24.51 0.30 9.19
CA GLU A 603 25.50 0.05 10.23
C GLU A 603 26.25 -1.27 10.00
N ASN A 604 25.55 -2.31 9.53
CA ASN A 604 26.06 -3.66 9.42
C ASN A 604 26.68 -4.02 8.07
N VAL A 605 26.94 -3.04 7.19
CA VAL A 605 27.72 -3.28 5.97
C VAL A 605 29.12 -3.78 6.33
N ARG A 606 29.52 -4.92 5.77
CA ARG A 606 30.80 -5.61 6.08
C ARG A 606 31.63 -5.86 4.83
N ALA A 607 32.95 -6.12 5.04
CA ALA A 607 33.84 -6.60 3.99
C ALA A 607 33.53 -8.08 3.69
N GLN A 608 32.55 -8.31 2.83
CA GLN A 608 32.09 -9.62 2.36
C GLN A 608 31.58 -9.52 0.94
N ASP A 609 31.34 -10.65 0.30
CA ASP A 609 30.73 -10.71 -1.01
C ASP A 609 29.20 -10.54 -0.87
N TYR A 610 28.63 -9.62 -1.67
CA TYR A 610 27.20 -9.38 -1.78
C TYR A 610 26.70 -9.85 -3.15
N PRO A 611 25.41 -10.23 -3.30
CA PRO A 611 24.85 -10.53 -4.62
C PRO A 611 24.78 -9.27 -5.48
N HIS A 612 24.38 -9.43 -6.75
CA HIS A 612 24.01 -8.29 -7.58
C HIS A 612 22.88 -7.51 -6.93
N LEU A 613 22.97 -6.17 -6.87
CA LEU A 613 22.01 -5.33 -6.18
C LEU A 613 21.63 -4.11 -7.02
N LEU A 614 20.33 -3.93 -7.19
CA LEU A 614 19.71 -2.69 -7.70
C LEU A 614 18.96 -2.01 -6.57
N VAL A 615 19.26 -0.75 -6.34
CA VAL A 615 18.58 0.12 -5.36
C VAL A 615 17.85 1.22 -6.11
N VAL A 616 16.58 1.43 -5.80
CA VAL A 616 15.73 2.47 -6.43
C VAL A 616 15.26 3.43 -5.33
N ALA A 617 15.31 4.74 -5.59
CA ALA A 617 14.89 5.78 -4.66
C ALA A 617 14.14 6.90 -5.39
N GLY A 618 13.22 7.56 -4.69
CA GLY A 618 12.58 8.80 -5.10
C GLY A 618 13.23 10.01 -4.42
N TYR A 619 13.58 11.04 -5.17
CA TYR A 619 14.23 12.23 -4.60
C TYR A 619 13.29 13.05 -3.70
N ASN A 620 11.99 13.04 -4.01
CA ASN A 620 10.96 13.75 -3.26
C ASN A 620 10.25 12.86 -2.23
N ASP A 621 10.80 11.68 -1.95
CA ASP A 621 10.24 10.76 -0.97
C ASP A 621 10.19 11.41 0.42
N SER A 622 8.98 11.59 0.95
CA SER A 622 8.72 12.17 2.27
C SER A 622 8.72 11.13 3.38
N ARG A 623 8.64 9.83 3.05
CA ARG A 623 8.54 8.72 4.03
C ARG A 623 9.89 8.07 4.31
N VAL A 624 10.64 7.76 3.25
CA VAL A 624 12.00 7.20 3.33
C VAL A 624 12.91 8.05 2.47
N GLN A 625 13.74 8.82 3.12
CA GLN A 625 14.53 9.84 2.45
C GLN A 625 15.51 9.23 1.42
N TYR A 626 15.67 9.85 0.24
CA TYR A 626 16.53 9.36 -0.85
C TYR A 626 17.98 9.10 -0.39
N TRP A 627 18.45 9.83 0.61
CA TRP A 627 19.82 9.69 1.08
C TRP A 627 20.09 8.38 1.82
N GLU A 628 19.06 7.71 2.36
CA GLU A 628 19.23 6.37 2.96
C GLU A 628 19.78 5.39 1.94
N ALA A 629 19.13 5.31 0.77
CA ALA A 629 19.57 4.51 -0.35
C ALA A 629 20.97 4.92 -0.84
N ALA A 630 21.22 6.23 -1.00
CA ALA A 630 22.47 6.76 -1.51
C ALA A 630 23.65 6.49 -0.56
N LYS A 631 23.47 6.72 0.74
CA LYS A 631 24.45 6.45 1.78
C LYS A 631 24.76 4.94 1.86
N TRP A 632 23.74 4.11 1.82
CA TRP A 632 23.90 2.65 1.87
C TRP A 632 24.70 2.13 0.66
N VAL A 633 24.36 2.55 -0.56
CA VAL A 633 25.08 2.18 -1.77
C VAL A 633 26.54 2.68 -1.72
N ALA A 634 26.78 3.91 -1.28
CA ALA A 634 28.12 4.47 -1.13
C ALA A 634 28.98 3.63 -0.17
N LYS A 635 28.41 3.24 0.98
CA LYS A 635 29.09 2.42 1.99
C LYS A 635 29.35 1.00 1.49
N LEU A 636 28.35 0.36 0.85
CA LEU A 636 28.51 -0.96 0.21
C LEU A 636 29.66 -0.94 -0.81
N ARG A 637 29.67 0.05 -1.71
CA ARG A 637 30.69 0.16 -2.77
C ARG A 637 32.10 0.32 -2.21
N ALA A 638 32.25 1.01 -1.08
CA ALA A 638 33.54 1.22 -0.43
C ALA A 638 34.00 0.02 0.41
N THR A 639 33.11 -0.95 0.72
CA THR A 639 33.37 -1.95 1.75
C THR A 639 33.36 -3.39 1.23
N ARG A 640 32.46 -3.70 0.27
CA ARG A 640 32.29 -5.06 -0.28
C ARG A 640 33.56 -5.61 -0.96
N THR A 641 33.68 -6.94 -1.06
CA THR A 641 34.83 -7.63 -1.62
C THR A 641 34.58 -8.29 -2.99
N ASP A 642 33.34 -8.35 -3.41
CA ASP A 642 32.90 -8.91 -4.70
C ASP A 642 33.04 -7.93 -5.87
N ALA A 643 32.77 -8.41 -7.09
CA ALA A 643 32.72 -7.64 -8.33
C ALA A 643 31.30 -7.62 -8.95
N ASN A 644 30.27 -7.99 -8.20
CA ASN A 644 28.89 -8.01 -8.68
C ASN A 644 28.39 -6.58 -8.99
N LEU A 645 27.38 -6.45 -9.83
CA LEU A 645 26.77 -5.14 -10.09
C LEU A 645 26.13 -4.58 -8.81
N LEU A 646 26.42 -3.31 -8.53
CA LEU A 646 25.77 -2.51 -7.51
C LEU A 646 25.34 -1.20 -8.17
N LEU A 647 24.03 -1.03 -8.34
CA LEU A 647 23.43 0.05 -9.07
C LEU A 647 22.50 0.85 -8.18
N LEU A 648 22.52 2.17 -8.30
CA LEU A 648 21.56 3.08 -7.68
C LEU A 648 20.83 3.84 -8.78
N LYS A 649 19.49 3.82 -8.73
CA LYS A 649 18.60 4.68 -9.50
C LYS A 649 17.94 5.65 -8.56
N THR A 650 18.05 6.96 -8.81
CA THR A 650 17.29 7.99 -8.10
C THR A 650 16.42 8.75 -9.10
N ASP A 651 15.11 8.60 -8.97
CA ASP A 651 14.15 9.36 -9.77
C ASP A 651 13.98 10.76 -9.17
N LEU A 652 14.52 11.77 -9.87
CA LEU A 652 14.60 13.15 -9.35
C LEU A 652 13.24 13.87 -9.30
N GLY A 653 12.20 13.31 -9.90
CA GLY A 653 10.83 13.85 -9.90
C GLY A 653 9.83 12.94 -9.21
N ALA A 654 10.28 11.92 -8.48
CA ALA A 654 9.42 10.93 -7.85
C ALA A 654 9.43 11.03 -6.33
N GLY A 655 8.29 10.68 -5.70
CA GLY A 655 8.15 10.44 -4.27
C GLY A 655 8.25 8.96 -3.90
N HIS A 656 7.65 8.58 -2.76
CA HIS A 656 7.68 7.21 -2.22
C HIS A 656 7.06 6.16 -3.17
N GLY A 657 6.03 6.53 -3.88
CA GLY A 657 5.35 5.65 -4.86
C GLY A 657 6.03 5.53 -6.22
N GLY A 658 7.22 6.11 -6.41
CA GLY A 658 7.89 6.20 -7.70
C GLY A 658 7.34 7.30 -8.61
N MET A 659 7.66 7.24 -9.90
CA MET A 659 7.14 8.19 -10.90
C MET A 659 5.64 7.96 -11.10
N SER A 660 4.88 9.05 -11.21
CA SER A 660 3.45 8.98 -11.50
C SER A 660 3.18 8.62 -12.97
N GLY A 661 1.96 8.09 -13.21
CA GLY A 661 1.54 7.67 -14.54
C GLY A 661 1.79 6.18 -14.83
N ARG A 662 0.85 5.57 -15.54
CA ARG A 662 0.84 4.10 -15.72
C ARG A 662 1.98 3.58 -16.59
N TYR A 663 2.40 4.32 -17.61
CA TYR A 663 3.46 3.85 -18.51
C TYR A 663 4.86 4.03 -17.90
N GLN A 664 5.03 5.05 -17.08
CA GLN A 664 6.30 5.25 -16.40
C GLN A 664 6.58 4.11 -15.43
N GLY A 665 5.60 3.71 -14.60
CA GLY A 665 5.74 2.55 -13.72
C GLY A 665 6.05 1.25 -14.48
N LEU A 666 5.51 1.06 -15.71
CA LEU A 666 5.84 -0.11 -16.52
C LEU A 666 7.31 -0.10 -17.01
N LYS A 667 7.88 1.08 -17.29
CA LYS A 667 9.31 1.20 -17.66
C LYS A 667 10.22 0.87 -16.50
N ASP A 668 9.83 1.23 -15.28
CA ASP A 668 10.57 0.92 -14.06
C ASP A 668 10.60 -0.60 -13.83
N VAL A 669 9.47 -1.26 -13.91
CA VAL A 669 9.40 -2.74 -13.83
C VAL A 669 10.20 -3.41 -14.98
N ALA A 670 10.16 -2.87 -16.19
CA ALA A 670 10.95 -3.40 -17.30
C ALA A 670 12.47 -3.26 -17.07
N LEU A 671 12.91 -2.17 -16.42
CA LEU A 671 14.30 -1.99 -15.98
C LEU A 671 14.71 -3.06 -14.95
N GLU A 672 13.89 -3.24 -13.92
CA GLU A 672 14.13 -4.21 -12.86
C GLU A 672 14.22 -5.64 -13.41
N TYR A 673 13.27 -6.02 -14.26
CA TYR A 673 13.28 -7.35 -14.88
C TYR A 673 14.45 -7.54 -15.84
N ALA A 674 14.85 -6.51 -16.60
CA ALA A 674 16.04 -6.58 -17.43
C ALA A 674 17.32 -6.73 -16.60
N PHE A 675 17.41 -6.03 -15.46
CA PHE A 675 18.49 -6.23 -14.50
C PHE A 675 18.53 -7.68 -13.99
N LEU A 676 17.40 -8.21 -13.49
CA LEU A 676 17.33 -9.60 -13.01
C LEU A 676 17.76 -10.61 -14.08
N LEU A 677 17.21 -10.50 -15.28
CA LEU A 677 17.51 -11.42 -16.39
C LEU A 677 18.99 -11.36 -16.77
N LYS A 678 19.58 -10.16 -16.82
CA LYS A 678 21.02 -9.97 -17.09
C LYS A 678 21.89 -10.67 -16.04
N VAL A 679 21.66 -10.36 -14.76
CA VAL A 679 22.58 -10.80 -13.69
C VAL A 679 22.41 -12.29 -13.34
N LEU A 680 21.25 -12.87 -13.64
CA LEU A 680 21.01 -14.30 -13.53
C LEU A 680 21.41 -15.11 -14.79
N GLY A 681 21.94 -14.44 -15.82
CA GLY A 681 22.38 -15.08 -17.05
C GLY A 681 21.25 -15.70 -17.89
N LEU A 682 20.07 -15.08 -17.88
CA LEU A 682 18.85 -15.56 -18.53
C LEU A 682 18.45 -14.72 -19.76
N VAL A 683 19.40 -13.95 -20.33
CA VAL A 683 19.21 -13.12 -21.52
C VAL A 683 19.58 -13.92 -22.75
#